data_b4a9e4240962d460dad2dbef04f1da36
#
_entry.id   b4a9e4240962d460dad2dbef04f1da36
#
_cell.length_a   1.000
_cell.length_b   1.000
_cell.length_c   1.000
_cell.angle_alpha   90.00
_cell.angle_beta   90.00
_cell.angle_gamma   90.00
#
_symmetry.space_group_name_H-M   'P 1'
#
loop_
_entity.id
_entity.type
_entity.pdbx_description
1 polymer ?
#
loop_
_entity_poly.entity_id
_entity_poly.type
_entity_poly.pdbx_seq_one_letter_code
_entity_poly.pdbx_strand_id
1 'polypeptide(L)'
;MNKIQKTDHFYLIDGSGYIFRAYYALPPLTRKSDGLPVGAVSGFCSMLFKLLEDSKSDQNLQKPTHFAVIFDSARKTFRNDIYSDYKANRSEAPDDLAPQFEYIRKSVLAFNLPSVDLPNYEADDLIATYVDKILKKGAKVTIVSSDKDLMQLYKKGVRIFDPMKNKFISEEDIMNKFGVDASKVIDVQSLAGDSSDNVPGVPGIGVKTAAELINKYGTLEKLLKSAHEIKQNKRRETLIENKDKALISKQLVTLKQDSPTNRELSEFKLKDIDKDKLYKFLREMEFNRLLSSVISAYGEPKMTSTSNEVKISEKQKPINNKNYHLITNSNQIDEWIKEAEETGEVAVDTETSSLDCHQADLIGVSLCSKIGKACYIPIGHKSSKNINKDIVIKKLKPLLEDPSVKKIGQNIKFDFIILFRHGITISSMEDTMLMSYVLDAGKNRHNMDTLSEIHLGHKTISFKEIVGTGKKEINFSEVEIDKAKDYAAEDADITFRLYKKFIKNLKLEKMINIYEIFEKPLIKILAFMEMEGIEVDSKFLKSLSSKFEKKIKNLEKEVFKISKKEFNIASPKQLGEIIYNDLKIAGLKKTKKGSFATSASVLEDLAFKGHKFPKIVLDWRQVSKLKNTYSDSLPEHINPNTKRVHTSFLLAATTTGRLASSDPNLQNIPIKSEDGKDIRKAFTSKKDHLLISADYNQIEMRILADLADVKELKKAFKNNEDIHSLTASQIFNIDIKKVDQDQRRKAKAINFGIIYGISQYGLAKQINVSNYEAEEFLNAYFAKFPEIKVYMDNTIKFCRKSGYVNNIFGRRSHFNGINDKNFNVRNFQERAAINAPIQGSASEIMRLAMIRLDKKLSDQKNIKSKMLLQIHDELIFEVPKNNEKIMIKLIKDEMTSVAESDYHSFSTPLTVDINIGDNWGMLH
;
A
#
# COMPACT_ATOMS: atom_id res chain seq x y z
N MET A 1 -29.92 -21.39 37.76
CA MET A 1 -29.90 -21.15 36.31
C MET A 1 -30.70 -19.87 36.04
N ASN A 2 -30.03 -18.83 35.48
CA ASN A 2 -30.74 -17.59 35.20
C ASN A 2 -31.70 -17.83 34.01
N LYS A 3 -33.01 -17.66 34.26
CA LYS A 3 -34.04 -17.77 33.23
C LYS A 3 -33.84 -16.66 32.18
N ILE A 4 -33.88 -17.03 30.88
CA ILE A 4 -33.86 -16.06 29.78
C ILE A 4 -35.08 -15.12 29.89
N GLN A 5 -34.82 -13.83 29.81
CA GLN A 5 -35.84 -12.77 29.92
C GLN A 5 -36.23 -12.21 28.54
N LYS A 6 -37.43 -11.64 28.44
CA LYS A 6 -37.91 -10.99 27.20
C LYS A 6 -37.04 -9.77 26.78
N THR A 7 -36.34 -9.20 27.72
CA THR A 7 -35.39 -8.07 27.52
C THR A 7 -34.04 -8.51 27.05
N ASP A 8 -33.73 -9.82 27.09
CA ASP A 8 -32.44 -10.32 26.64
C ASP A 8 -32.28 -10.18 25.12
N HIS A 9 -31.04 -9.88 24.71
CA HIS A 9 -30.69 -9.70 23.31
C HIS A 9 -29.45 -10.56 23.00
N PHE A 10 -29.64 -11.49 22.07
CA PHE A 10 -28.61 -12.42 21.63
C PHE A 10 -27.91 -11.94 20.36
N TYR A 11 -26.59 -12.02 20.32
CA TYR A 11 -25.77 -11.87 19.12
C TYR A 11 -25.23 -13.25 18.73
N LEU A 12 -25.62 -13.72 17.53
CA LEU A 12 -25.14 -14.96 16.96
C LEU A 12 -24.28 -14.62 15.75
N ILE A 13 -23.00 -14.93 15.83
CA ILE A 13 -22.03 -14.60 14.80
C ILE A 13 -21.76 -15.84 13.96
N ASP A 14 -21.88 -15.70 12.65
CA ASP A 14 -21.39 -16.65 11.68
C ASP A 14 -19.86 -16.59 11.63
N GLY A 15 -19.22 -17.48 12.38
CA GLY A 15 -17.77 -17.55 12.50
C GLY A 15 -17.11 -18.00 11.21
N SER A 16 -17.76 -18.87 10.43
CA SER A 16 -17.23 -19.36 9.16
C SER A 16 -17.12 -18.24 8.14
N GLY A 17 -18.14 -17.41 8.02
CA GLY A 17 -18.12 -16.23 7.17
C GLY A 17 -17.03 -15.22 7.55
N TYR A 18 -16.78 -15.05 8.86
CA TYR A 18 -15.72 -14.18 9.38
C TYR A 18 -14.31 -14.71 9.05
N ILE A 19 -14.08 -16.02 9.07
CA ILE A 19 -12.78 -16.64 8.77
C ILE A 19 -12.34 -16.31 7.34
N PHE A 20 -13.18 -16.65 6.37
CA PHE A 20 -12.83 -16.42 4.96
C PHE A 20 -12.66 -14.93 4.64
N ARG A 21 -13.48 -14.09 5.25
CA ARG A 21 -13.33 -12.65 5.12
C ARG A 21 -11.97 -12.17 5.66
N ALA A 22 -11.60 -12.56 6.86
CA ALA A 22 -10.34 -12.18 7.48
C ALA A 22 -9.15 -12.63 6.62
N TYR A 23 -9.23 -13.83 6.06
CA TYR A 23 -8.19 -14.40 5.21
C TYR A 23 -7.99 -13.62 3.91
N TYR A 24 -9.08 -13.24 3.22
CA TYR A 24 -8.98 -12.52 1.93
C TYR A 24 -8.81 -11.00 2.06
N ALA A 25 -9.07 -10.43 3.22
CA ALA A 25 -8.96 -8.99 3.44
C ALA A 25 -7.55 -8.52 3.79
N LEU A 26 -6.73 -9.39 4.38
CA LEU A 26 -5.39 -9.05 4.84
C LEU A 26 -4.32 -9.70 3.94
N PRO A 27 -3.14 -9.05 3.79
CA PRO A 27 -2.00 -9.71 3.20
C PRO A 27 -1.58 -10.92 4.07
N PRO A 28 -0.86 -11.91 3.51
CA PRO A 28 -0.33 -13.01 4.29
C PRO A 28 0.53 -12.50 5.44
N LEU A 29 0.13 -12.82 6.67
CA LEU A 29 0.87 -12.54 7.89
C LEU A 29 1.31 -13.85 8.52
N THR A 30 2.56 -13.88 9.00
CA THR A 30 3.14 -15.02 9.70
C THR A 30 3.63 -14.60 11.08
N ARG A 31 3.50 -15.49 12.05
CA ARG A 31 4.08 -15.32 13.39
C ARG A 31 5.60 -15.45 13.27
N LYS A 32 6.33 -14.50 13.86
CA LYS A 32 7.79 -14.39 13.66
C LYS A 32 8.55 -15.51 14.34
N SER A 33 8.03 -16.02 15.48
CA SER A 33 8.69 -17.05 16.29
C SER A 33 8.80 -18.39 15.61
N ASP A 34 7.82 -18.78 14.79
CA ASP A 34 7.78 -20.12 14.18
C ASP A 34 7.26 -20.14 12.72
N GLY A 35 6.93 -18.97 12.15
CA GLY A 35 6.43 -18.85 10.81
C GLY A 35 5.01 -19.36 10.58
N LEU A 36 4.22 -19.57 11.66
CA LEU A 36 2.81 -19.96 11.55
C LEU A 36 2.03 -18.87 10.78
N PRO A 37 1.24 -19.23 9.75
CA PRO A 37 0.32 -18.28 9.13
C PRO A 37 -0.71 -17.81 10.15
N VAL A 38 -0.85 -16.48 10.34
CA VAL A 38 -1.75 -15.89 11.35
C VAL A 38 -2.60 -14.73 10.81
N GLY A 39 -2.58 -14.50 9.49
CA GLY A 39 -3.33 -13.40 8.88
C GLY A 39 -4.82 -13.48 9.13
N ALA A 40 -5.43 -14.65 8.94
CA ALA A 40 -6.85 -14.86 9.21
C ALA A 40 -7.17 -14.75 10.71
N VAL A 41 -6.30 -15.26 11.60
CA VAL A 41 -6.46 -15.12 13.07
C VAL A 41 -6.45 -13.64 13.45
N SER A 42 -5.48 -12.87 12.95
CA SER A 42 -5.36 -11.43 13.23
C SER A 42 -6.58 -10.65 12.77
N GLY A 43 -7.03 -10.89 11.53
CA GLY A 43 -8.21 -10.26 10.97
C GLY A 43 -9.48 -10.61 11.74
N PHE A 44 -9.64 -11.88 12.10
CA PHE A 44 -10.77 -12.38 12.88
C PHE A 44 -10.83 -11.73 14.27
N CYS A 45 -9.71 -11.71 14.99
CA CYS A 45 -9.61 -11.05 16.29
C CYS A 45 -9.94 -9.55 16.20
N SER A 46 -9.44 -8.88 15.17
CA SER A 46 -9.68 -7.44 14.97
C SER A 46 -11.16 -7.15 14.70
N MET A 47 -11.81 -7.98 13.87
CA MET A 47 -13.24 -7.84 13.56
C MET A 47 -14.10 -8.15 14.79
N LEU A 48 -13.74 -9.18 15.57
CA LEU A 48 -14.46 -9.55 16.78
C LEU A 48 -14.34 -8.48 17.87
N PHE A 49 -13.13 -7.96 18.08
CA PHE A 49 -12.88 -6.84 18.99
C PHE A 49 -13.69 -5.60 18.59
N LYS A 50 -13.65 -5.23 17.30
CA LYS A 50 -14.43 -4.10 16.80
C LYS A 50 -15.93 -4.28 17.03
N LEU A 51 -16.49 -5.45 16.73
CA LEU A 51 -17.91 -5.73 16.95
C LEU A 51 -18.31 -5.60 18.42
N LEU A 52 -17.45 -6.08 19.34
CA LEU A 52 -17.67 -5.97 20.77
C LEU A 52 -17.67 -4.53 21.24
N GLU A 53 -16.75 -3.69 20.75
CA GLU A 53 -16.68 -2.27 21.12
C GLU A 53 -17.82 -1.46 20.48
N ASP A 54 -18.08 -1.65 19.19
CA ASP A 54 -19.19 -0.98 18.49
C ASP A 54 -20.53 -1.32 19.17
N SER A 55 -20.74 -2.56 19.63
CA SER A 55 -21.97 -2.97 20.32
C SER A 55 -22.18 -2.30 21.68
N LYS A 56 -21.14 -1.71 22.27
CA LYS A 56 -21.22 -0.95 23.54
C LYS A 56 -21.55 0.54 23.31
N SER A 57 -21.09 1.10 22.21
CA SER A 57 -21.08 2.56 21.95
C SER A 57 -22.12 3.01 20.92
N ASP A 58 -22.48 2.18 19.96
CA ASP A 58 -23.41 2.54 18.89
C ASP A 58 -24.87 2.36 19.35
N GLN A 59 -25.64 3.46 19.39
CA GLN A 59 -27.07 3.44 19.75
C GLN A 59 -27.93 2.62 18.78
N ASN A 60 -27.49 2.41 17.53
CA ASN A 60 -28.16 1.57 16.54
C ASN A 60 -27.93 0.07 16.78
N LEU A 61 -26.81 -0.28 17.41
CA LEU A 61 -26.49 -1.62 17.87
C LEU A 61 -27.03 -1.77 19.29
N GLN A 62 -28.22 -2.34 19.47
CA GLN A 62 -28.75 -2.62 20.81
C GLN A 62 -27.77 -3.50 21.58
N LYS A 63 -27.40 -3.11 22.79
CA LYS A 63 -26.39 -3.79 23.61
C LYS A 63 -26.73 -5.27 23.80
N PRO A 64 -25.80 -6.19 23.46
CA PRO A 64 -26.03 -7.63 23.65
C PRO A 64 -25.97 -8.00 25.14
N THR A 65 -26.88 -8.90 25.57
CA THR A 65 -26.79 -9.58 26.88
C THR A 65 -26.17 -10.97 26.75
N HIS A 66 -26.27 -11.56 25.55
CA HIS A 66 -25.79 -12.89 25.23
C HIS A 66 -25.05 -12.85 23.88
N PHE A 67 -24.00 -13.66 23.75
CA PHE A 67 -23.12 -13.62 22.59
C PHE A 67 -22.60 -15.04 22.30
N ALA A 68 -22.60 -15.48 21.03
CA ALA A 68 -21.99 -16.73 20.63
C ALA A 68 -21.41 -16.65 19.22
N VAL A 69 -20.30 -17.33 19.00
CA VAL A 69 -19.68 -17.48 17.67
C VAL A 69 -19.88 -18.92 17.22
N ILE A 70 -20.49 -19.12 16.06
CA ILE A 70 -20.92 -20.43 15.56
C ILE A 70 -20.09 -20.77 14.34
N PHE A 71 -19.55 -21.98 14.29
CA PHE A 71 -18.68 -22.46 13.24
C PHE A 71 -19.20 -23.74 12.57
N ASP A 72 -18.80 -23.94 11.32
CA ASP A 72 -18.87 -25.24 10.70
C ASP A 72 -17.89 -26.22 11.38
N SER A 73 -18.34 -27.43 11.65
CA SER A 73 -17.51 -28.45 12.28
C SER A 73 -16.73 -29.26 11.26
N ALA A 74 -17.33 -29.54 10.08
CA ALA A 74 -16.72 -30.33 9.04
C ALA A 74 -17.28 -29.93 7.64
N ARG A 75 -16.62 -30.40 6.59
CA ARG A 75 -17.03 -30.14 5.21
C ARG A 75 -18.27 -30.94 4.79
N LYS A 76 -18.43 -32.17 5.31
CA LYS A 76 -19.56 -33.04 5.04
C LYS A 76 -20.63 -32.91 6.12
N THR A 77 -21.87 -32.77 5.69
CA THR A 77 -23.02 -32.59 6.58
C THR A 77 -24.15 -33.50 6.09
N PHE A 78 -25.26 -33.59 6.83
CA PHE A 78 -26.45 -34.37 6.43
C PHE A 78 -26.98 -34.03 5.02
N ARG A 79 -26.63 -32.83 4.48
CA ARG A 79 -27.00 -32.44 3.12
C ARG A 79 -26.30 -33.28 2.06
N ASN A 80 -25.11 -33.81 2.37
CA ASN A 80 -24.43 -34.73 1.43
C ASN A 80 -25.09 -36.09 1.38
N ASP A 81 -25.88 -36.49 2.40
CA ASP A 81 -26.69 -37.69 2.37
C ASP A 81 -27.97 -37.52 1.50
N ILE A 82 -28.47 -36.26 1.43
CA ILE A 82 -29.60 -35.89 0.55
C ILE A 82 -29.13 -35.74 -0.90
N TYR A 83 -27.98 -35.14 -1.13
CA TYR A 83 -27.41 -34.88 -2.44
C TYR A 83 -25.88 -34.96 -2.39
N SER A 84 -25.33 -36.02 -2.96
CA SER A 84 -23.88 -36.33 -2.89
C SER A 84 -22.96 -35.20 -3.42
N ASP A 85 -23.46 -34.47 -4.43
CA ASP A 85 -22.71 -33.38 -5.07
C ASP A 85 -22.86 -32.03 -4.37
N TYR A 86 -23.53 -31.95 -3.22
CA TYR A 86 -23.65 -30.71 -2.44
C TYR A 86 -22.30 -30.20 -2.03
N LYS A 87 -22.00 -28.93 -2.38
CA LYS A 87 -20.71 -28.27 -2.17
C LYS A 87 -19.48 -28.97 -2.81
N ALA A 88 -19.70 -29.90 -3.76
CA ALA A 88 -18.60 -30.61 -4.42
C ALA A 88 -17.68 -29.69 -5.25
N ASN A 89 -18.19 -28.54 -5.71
CA ASN A 89 -17.46 -27.53 -6.46
C ASN A 89 -16.61 -26.58 -5.61
N ARG A 90 -16.72 -26.62 -4.27
CA ARG A 90 -15.89 -25.83 -3.37
C ARG A 90 -14.49 -26.43 -3.29
N SER A 91 -13.47 -25.62 -3.56
CA SER A 91 -12.06 -25.99 -3.34
C SER A 91 -11.77 -26.26 -1.86
N GLU A 92 -10.73 -27.01 -1.59
CA GLU A 92 -10.21 -27.15 -0.23
C GLU A 92 -9.73 -25.81 0.32
N ALA A 93 -9.71 -25.70 1.65
CA ALA A 93 -9.14 -24.53 2.29
C ALA A 93 -7.67 -24.36 1.86
N PRO A 94 -7.20 -23.14 1.59
CA PRO A 94 -5.80 -22.90 1.30
C PRO A 94 -4.88 -23.50 2.39
N ASP A 95 -3.74 -24.04 1.99
CA ASP A 95 -2.79 -24.71 2.89
C ASP A 95 -2.33 -23.82 4.05
N ASP A 96 -2.25 -22.52 3.82
CA ASP A 96 -1.90 -21.51 4.83
C ASP A 96 -3.09 -21.07 5.69
N LEU A 97 -4.34 -21.38 5.32
CA LEU A 97 -5.53 -21.13 6.13
C LEU A 97 -5.83 -22.29 7.09
N ALA A 98 -5.64 -23.54 6.66
CA ALA A 98 -5.99 -24.73 7.43
C ALA A 98 -5.42 -24.71 8.87
N PRO A 99 -4.14 -24.40 9.12
CA PRO A 99 -3.59 -24.35 10.48
C PRO A 99 -4.14 -23.20 11.32
N GLN A 100 -4.80 -22.22 10.73
CA GLN A 100 -5.35 -21.05 11.44
C GLN A 100 -6.71 -21.32 12.09
N PHE A 101 -7.46 -22.33 11.66
CA PHE A 101 -8.80 -22.63 12.21
C PHE A 101 -8.78 -22.91 13.71
N GLU A 102 -7.79 -23.65 14.18
CA GLU A 102 -7.64 -23.95 15.61
C GLU A 102 -7.41 -22.67 16.42
N TYR A 103 -6.51 -21.80 15.95
CA TYR A 103 -6.19 -20.54 16.64
C TYR A 103 -7.35 -19.53 16.59
N ILE A 104 -8.17 -19.56 15.55
CA ILE A 104 -9.39 -18.75 15.48
C ILE A 104 -10.38 -19.19 16.56
N ARG A 105 -10.59 -20.50 16.74
CA ARG A 105 -11.43 -20.99 17.85
C ARG A 105 -10.84 -20.66 19.22
N LYS A 106 -9.52 -20.79 19.39
CA LYS A 106 -8.81 -20.35 20.61
C LYS A 106 -9.00 -18.85 20.86
N SER A 107 -9.03 -18.03 19.83
CA SER A 107 -9.25 -16.58 19.97
C SER A 107 -10.63 -16.28 20.56
N VAL A 108 -11.68 -16.95 20.11
CA VAL A 108 -13.04 -16.78 20.65
C VAL A 108 -13.07 -17.08 22.16
N LEU A 109 -12.41 -18.16 22.58
CA LEU A 109 -12.29 -18.51 24.00
C LEU A 109 -11.43 -17.49 24.77
N ALA A 110 -10.40 -16.93 24.14
CA ALA A 110 -9.58 -15.87 24.73
C ALA A 110 -10.39 -14.58 24.97
N PHE A 111 -11.32 -14.24 24.08
CA PHE A 111 -12.30 -13.16 24.27
C PHE A 111 -13.39 -13.50 25.28
N ASN A 112 -13.30 -14.64 25.98
CA ASN A 112 -14.29 -15.14 26.94
C ASN A 112 -15.70 -15.31 26.34
N LEU A 113 -15.76 -15.68 25.06
CA LEU A 113 -16.99 -15.89 24.31
C LEU A 113 -17.22 -17.40 24.06
N PRO A 114 -18.48 -17.87 24.04
CA PRO A 114 -18.83 -19.22 23.63
C PRO A 114 -18.52 -19.45 22.16
N SER A 115 -17.83 -20.54 21.87
CA SER A 115 -17.66 -21.11 20.55
C SER A 115 -18.57 -22.32 20.41
N VAL A 116 -19.34 -22.40 19.33
CA VAL A 116 -20.31 -23.45 19.08
C VAL A 116 -20.06 -24.06 17.71
N ASP A 117 -19.95 -25.37 17.65
CA ASP A 117 -19.96 -26.18 16.44
C ASP A 117 -20.54 -27.56 16.74
N LEU A 118 -21.06 -28.24 15.74
CA LEU A 118 -21.65 -29.57 15.91
C LEU A 118 -21.37 -30.42 14.66
N PRO A 119 -20.81 -31.63 14.81
CA PRO A 119 -20.65 -32.54 13.69
C PRO A 119 -21.95 -32.79 12.94
N ASN A 120 -21.85 -32.89 11.62
CA ASN A 120 -22.97 -33.15 10.70
C ASN A 120 -23.93 -31.98 10.45
N TYR A 121 -23.74 -30.83 11.08
CA TYR A 121 -24.54 -29.59 10.87
C TYR A 121 -23.68 -28.40 10.47
N GLU A 122 -24.24 -27.53 9.66
CA GLU A 122 -23.60 -26.28 9.28
C GLU A 122 -23.85 -25.19 10.33
N ALA A 123 -22.99 -24.19 10.35
CA ALA A 123 -23.15 -23.03 11.23
C ALA A 123 -24.55 -22.40 11.08
N ASP A 124 -25.06 -22.32 9.86
CA ASP A 124 -26.35 -21.73 9.54
C ASP A 124 -27.52 -22.51 10.16
N ASP A 125 -27.44 -23.86 10.21
CA ASP A 125 -28.45 -24.71 10.84
C ASP A 125 -28.48 -24.50 12.37
N LEU A 126 -27.28 -24.37 12.97
CA LEU A 126 -27.17 -24.08 14.39
C LEU A 126 -27.69 -22.68 14.71
N ILE A 127 -27.36 -21.67 13.88
CA ILE A 127 -27.90 -20.31 14.00
C ILE A 127 -29.42 -20.37 13.93
N ALA A 128 -29.99 -21.03 12.93
CA ALA A 128 -31.43 -21.15 12.75
C ALA A 128 -32.12 -21.84 13.97
N THR A 129 -31.51 -22.90 14.49
CA THR A 129 -31.99 -23.62 15.66
C THR A 129 -31.96 -22.75 16.94
N TYR A 130 -30.84 -22.00 17.16
CA TYR A 130 -30.75 -21.10 18.29
C TYR A 130 -31.70 -19.91 18.15
N VAL A 131 -31.90 -19.36 16.97
CA VAL A 131 -32.91 -18.32 16.69
C VAL A 131 -34.31 -18.80 17.13
N ASP A 132 -34.71 -20.00 16.72
CA ASP A 132 -36.00 -20.56 17.11
C ASP A 132 -36.15 -20.72 18.63
N LYS A 133 -35.15 -21.30 19.29
CA LYS A 133 -35.10 -21.45 20.76
C LYS A 133 -35.19 -20.12 21.50
N ILE A 134 -34.46 -19.08 21.04
CA ILE A 134 -34.44 -17.75 21.65
C ILE A 134 -35.79 -17.06 21.50
N LEU A 135 -36.38 -17.10 20.29
CA LEU A 135 -37.69 -16.50 20.05
C LEU A 135 -38.80 -17.16 20.86
N LYS A 136 -38.75 -18.50 21.04
CA LYS A 136 -39.67 -19.23 21.93
C LYS A 136 -39.57 -18.77 23.39
N LYS A 137 -38.46 -18.20 23.83
CA LYS A 137 -38.30 -17.57 25.15
C LYS A 137 -38.73 -16.09 25.18
N GLY A 138 -39.11 -15.55 24.03
CA GLY A 138 -39.53 -14.15 23.87
C GLY A 138 -38.39 -13.13 23.80
N ALA A 139 -37.13 -13.57 23.74
CA ALA A 139 -35.95 -12.73 23.63
C ALA A 139 -35.68 -12.31 22.16
N LYS A 140 -34.80 -11.34 21.95
CA LYS A 140 -34.44 -10.80 20.62
C LYS A 140 -33.11 -11.38 20.14
N VAL A 141 -32.93 -11.41 18.80
CA VAL A 141 -31.72 -11.93 18.17
C VAL A 141 -31.18 -10.96 17.12
N THR A 142 -29.88 -10.71 17.14
CA THR A 142 -29.15 -10.16 16.01
C THR A 142 -28.22 -11.23 15.46
N ILE A 143 -28.43 -11.62 14.20
CA ILE A 143 -27.54 -12.48 13.44
C ILE A 143 -26.48 -11.60 12.79
N VAL A 144 -25.21 -11.91 12.97
CA VAL A 144 -24.09 -11.17 12.36
C VAL A 144 -23.48 -12.01 11.25
N SER A 145 -23.92 -11.79 10.03
CA SER A 145 -23.45 -12.48 8.83
C SER A 145 -23.75 -11.68 7.56
N SER A 146 -22.95 -11.88 6.52
CA SER A 146 -23.21 -11.40 5.17
C SER A 146 -23.84 -12.49 4.28
N ASP A 147 -24.10 -13.68 4.83
CA ASP A 147 -24.66 -14.77 4.08
C ASP A 147 -26.13 -14.52 3.74
N LYS A 148 -26.44 -14.76 2.45
CA LYS A 148 -27.79 -14.56 1.91
C LYS A 148 -28.78 -15.62 2.42
N ASP A 149 -28.28 -16.81 2.77
CA ASP A 149 -29.13 -17.93 3.14
C ASP A 149 -29.77 -17.71 4.53
N LEU A 150 -29.10 -16.98 5.39
CA LEU A 150 -29.65 -16.55 6.69
C LEU A 150 -30.78 -15.51 6.58
N MET A 151 -31.00 -14.91 5.38
CA MET A 151 -32.10 -13.96 5.17
C MET A 151 -33.49 -14.63 5.28
N GLN A 152 -33.58 -15.97 5.12
CA GLN A 152 -34.81 -16.75 5.36
C GLN A 152 -35.27 -16.70 6.84
N LEU A 153 -34.37 -16.33 7.75
CA LEU A 153 -34.66 -16.22 9.19
C LEU A 153 -35.19 -14.84 9.60
N TYR A 154 -35.24 -13.87 8.67
CA TYR A 154 -35.71 -12.52 8.95
C TYR A 154 -37.20 -12.52 9.29
N LYS A 155 -37.52 -12.15 10.53
CA LYS A 155 -38.87 -12.05 11.06
C LYS A 155 -38.93 -11.20 12.31
N LYS A 156 -40.09 -10.91 12.85
CA LYS A 156 -40.25 -10.14 14.10
C LYS A 156 -39.38 -10.71 15.22
N GLY A 157 -38.51 -9.90 15.80
CA GLY A 157 -37.59 -10.29 16.86
C GLY A 157 -36.21 -10.74 16.37
N VAL A 158 -36.03 -10.86 15.05
CA VAL A 158 -34.74 -11.16 14.42
C VAL A 158 -34.27 -9.96 13.61
N ARG A 159 -33.00 -9.58 13.79
CA ARG A 159 -32.31 -8.59 12.97
C ARG A 159 -31.09 -9.28 12.35
N ILE A 160 -30.70 -8.88 11.15
CA ILE A 160 -29.49 -9.36 10.48
C ILE A 160 -28.58 -8.17 10.24
N PHE A 161 -27.37 -8.24 10.76
CA PHE A 161 -26.33 -7.22 10.57
C PHE A 161 -25.30 -7.73 9.58
N ASP A 162 -25.15 -7.01 8.47
CA ASP A 162 -24.10 -7.29 7.49
C ASP A 162 -22.82 -6.51 7.87
N PRO A 163 -21.80 -7.19 8.41
CA PRO A 163 -20.58 -6.54 8.86
C PRO A 163 -19.71 -6.08 7.69
N MET A 164 -19.99 -6.52 6.45
CA MET A 164 -19.31 -6.07 5.24
C MET A 164 -19.70 -4.66 4.85
N LYS A 165 -21.02 -4.39 4.95
CA LYS A 165 -21.61 -3.11 4.57
C LYS A 165 -21.82 -2.19 5.77
N ASN A 166 -21.53 -2.70 6.95
CA ASN A 166 -21.78 -2.03 8.23
C ASN A 166 -23.22 -1.53 8.36
N LYS A 167 -24.20 -2.39 7.98
CA LYS A 167 -25.62 -2.03 8.01
C LYS A 167 -26.51 -3.21 8.39
N PHE A 168 -27.70 -2.90 8.90
CA PHE A 168 -28.77 -3.89 9.06
C PHE A 168 -29.45 -4.19 7.72
N ILE A 169 -29.72 -5.46 7.49
CA ILE A 169 -30.51 -5.91 6.34
C ILE A 169 -31.98 -5.56 6.62
N SER A 170 -32.61 -4.88 5.67
CA SER A 170 -34.02 -4.52 5.69
C SER A 170 -34.87 -5.48 4.85
N GLU A 171 -36.18 -5.43 5.00
CA GLU A 171 -37.12 -6.14 4.11
C GLU A 171 -36.94 -5.70 2.65
N GLU A 172 -36.63 -4.43 2.43
CA GLU A 172 -36.33 -3.90 1.09
C GLU A 172 -35.06 -4.53 0.50
N ASP A 173 -34.00 -4.75 1.30
CA ASP A 173 -32.79 -5.43 0.84
C ASP A 173 -33.10 -6.88 0.42
N ILE A 174 -33.98 -7.58 1.16
CA ILE A 174 -34.43 -8.94 0.83
C ILE A 174 -35.25 -8.94 -0.45
N MET A 175 -36.20 -8.02 -0.56
CA MET A 175 -37.02 -7.82 -1.73
C MET A 175 -36.18 -7.51 -2.98
N ASN A 176 -35.20 -6.62 -2.86
CA ASN A 176 -34.26 -6.28 -3.95
C ASN A 176 -33.40 -7.47 -4.37
N LYS A 177 -33.07 -8.37 -3.44
CA LYS A 177 -32.21 -9.52 -3.71
C LYS A 177 -32.94 -10.70 -4.26
N PHE A 178 -34.11 -11.05 -3.69
CA PHE A 178 -34.86 -12.27 -4.02
C PHE A 178 -36.17 -12.01 -4.76
N GLY A 179 -36.65 -10.75 -4.81
CA GLY A 179 -37.93 -10.39 -5.44
C GLY A 179 -39.17 -10.83 -4.65
N VAL A 180 -38.98 -11.26 -3.40
CA VAL A 180 -40.02 -11.76 -2.49
C VAL A 180 -39.72 -11.36 -1.05
N ASP A 181 -40.69 -11.46 -0.16
CA ASP A 181 -40.49 -11.32 1.28
C ASP A 181 -39.71 -12.52 1.87
N ALA A 182 -39.20 -12.37 3.09
CA ALA A 182 -38.33 -13.35 3.74
C ALA A 182 -38.99 -14.75 3.85
N SER A 183 -40.33 -14.83 4.01
CA SER A 183 -41.04 -16.10 4.16
C SER A 183 -41.01 -16.96 2.91
N LYS A 184 -40.76 -16.38 1.73
CA LYS A 184 -40.74 -17.03 0.43
C LYS A 184 -39.31 -17.21 -0.13
N VAL A 185 -38.27 -16.79 0.57
CA VAL A 185 -36.90 -16.90 0.09
C VAL A 185 -36.51 -18.35 -0.18
N ILE A 186 -36.89 -19.27 0.70
CA ILE A 186 -36.67 -20.72 0.51
C ILE A 186 -37.25 -21.20 -0.83
N ASP A 187 -38.48 -20.85 -1.15
CA ASP A 187 -39.13 -21.30 -2.36
C ASP A 187 -38.48 -20.74 -3.65
N VAL A 188 -38.04 -19.48 -3.59
CA VAL A 188 -37.26 -18.86 -4.67
C VAL A 188 -35.91 -19.53 -4.87
N GLN A 189 -35.18 -19.78 -3.79
CA GLN A 189 -33.89 -20.49 -3.87
C GLN A 189 -34.03 -21.92 -4.32
N SER A 190 -35.11 -22.60 -3.94
CA SER A 190 -35.42 -23.98 -4.38
C SER A 190 -35.57 -24.08 -5.89
N LEU A 191 -36.15 -23.06 -6.52
CA LEU A 191 -36.32 -22.98 -7.96
C LEU A 191 -35.04 -22.51 -8.67
N ALA A 192 -34.42 -21.46 -8.16
CA ALA A 192 -33.26 -20.85 -8.79
C ALA A 192 -31.98 -21.68 -8.64
N GLY A 193 -31.92 -22.50 -7.59
CA GLY A 193 -30.70 -23.19 -7.20
C GLY A 193 -29.64 -22.26 -6.63
N ASP A 194 -28.51 -22.82 -6.30
CA ASP A 194 -27.31 -22.06 -5.88
C ASP A 194 -26.04 -22.69 -6.45
N SER A 195 -25.39 -21.96 -7.36
CA SER A 195 -24.15 -22.42 -7.98
C SER A 195 -22.97 -22.43 -7.00
N SER A 196 -23.04 -21.64 -5.91
CA SER A 196 -21.96 -21.60 -4.90
C SER A 196 -21.93 -22.89 -4.10
N ASP A 197 -23.10 -23.46 -3.80
CA ASP A 197 -23.28 -24.67 -2.99
C ASP A 197 -23.67 -25.88 -3.80
N ASN A 198 -23.65 -25.73 -5.12
CA ASN A 198 -24.03 -26.79 -6.05
C ASN A 198 -25.47 -27.31 -5.83
N VAL A 199 -26.37 -26.39 -5.46
CA VAL A 199 -27.80 -26.70 -5.35
C VAL A 199 -28.42 -26.67 -6.75
N PRO A 200 -29.02 -27.75 -7.24
CA PRO A 200 -29.35 -27.91 -8.66
C PRO A 200 -30.40 -26.92 -9.19
N GLY A 201 -31.42 -26.60 -8.39
CA GLY A 201 -32.54 -25.78 -8.85
C GLY A 201 -33.30 -26.40 -10.03
N VAL A 202 -34.07 -25.56 -10.74
CA VAL A 202 -34.73 -25.93 -12.00
C VAL A 202 -33.95 -25.27 -13.16
N PRO A 203 -33.45 -26.04 -14.12
CA PRO A 203 -32.68 -25.51 -15.24
C PRO A 203 -33.39 -24.36 -15.97
N GLY A 204 -32.68 -23.23 -16.18
CA GLY A 204 -33.20 -22.06 -16.88
C GLY A 204 -34.16 -21.19 -16.05
N ILE A 205 -34.35 -21.48 -14.76
CA ILE A 205 -35.11 -20.63 -13.85
C ILE A 205 -34.11 -19.92 -12.91
N GLY A 206 -33.84 -18.63 -13.16
CA GLY A 206 -33.08 -17.80 -12.27
C GLY A 206 -33.94 -17.07 -11.23
N VAL A 207 -33.31 -16.36 -10.30
CA VAL A 207 -33.97 -15.68 -9.14
C VAL A 207 -35.18 -14.83 -9.57
N LYS A 208 -35.08 -14.03 -10.64
CA LYS A 208 -36.18 -13.18 -11.10
C LYS A 208 -37.41 -14.01 -11.54
N THR A 209 -37.20 -15.03 -12.35
CA THR A 209 -38.24 -15.89 -12.81
C THR A 209 -38.86 -16.74 -11.68
N ALA A 210 -37.99 -17.18 -10.75
CA ALA A 210 -38.46 -17.87 -9.54
C ALA A 210 -39.36 -16.97 -8.69
N ALA A 211 -38.94 -15.72 -8.47
CA ALA A 211 -39.73 -14.73 -7.74
C ALA A 211 -41.10 -14.45 -8.40
N GLU A 212 -41.14 -14.27 -9.73
CA GLU A 212 -42.39 -14.09 -10.47
C GLU A 212 -43.36 -15.28 -10.27
N LEU A 213 -42.83 -16.49 -10.33
CA LEU A 213 -43.64 -17.71 -10.15
C LEU A 213 -44.14 -17.86 -8.71
N ILE A 214 -43.27 -17.65 -7.71
CA ILE A 214 -43.63 -17.76 -6.29
C ILE A 214 -44.58 -16.65 -5.88
N ASN A 215 -44.42 -15.44 -6.39
CA ASN A 215 -45.40 -14.38 -6.12
C ASN A 215 -46.79 -14.69 -6.71
N LYS A 216 -46.82 -15.35 -7.88
CA LYS A 216 -48.07 -15.71 -8.54
C LYS A 216 -48.79 -16.92 -7.91
N TYR A 217 -48.05 -17.98 -7.59
CA TYR A 217 -48.61 -19.26 -7.11
C TYR A 217 -48.51 -19.45 -5.59
N GLY A 218 -47.74 -18.59 -4.88
CA GLY A 218 -47.61 -18.53 -3.41
C GLY A 218 -46.47 -19.35 -2.87
N THR A 219 -46.46 -20.70 -3.06
CA THR A 219 -45.41 -21.59 -2.59
C THR A 219 -44.91 -22.53 -3.68
N LEU A 220 -43.74 -23.15 -3.48
CA LEU A 220 -43.20 -24.14 -4.41
C LEU A 220 -44.15 -25.30 -4.65
N GLU A 221 -44.80 -25.85 -3.60
CA GLU A 221 -45.71 -26.97 -3.72
C GLU A 221 -46.95 -26.61 -4.53
N LYS A 222 -47.50 -25.41 -4.31
CA LYS A 222 -48.67 -24.94 -5.12
C LYS A 222 -48.26 -24.72 -6.56
N LEU A 223 -47.10 -24.11 -6.80
CA LEU A 223 -46.54 -23.93 -8.15
C LEU A 223 -46.37 -25.28 -8.87
N LEU A 224 -45.77 -26.28 -8.23
CA LEU A 224 -45.52 -27.58 -8.82
C LEU A 224 -46.82 -28.33 -9.12
N LYS A 225 -47.86 -28.16 -8.25
CA LYS A 225 -49.21 -28.73 -8.52
C LYS A 225 -49.88 -28.05 -9.71
N SER A 226 -49.75 -26.75 -9.87
CA SER A 226 -50.35 -25.96 -10.94
C SER A 226 -49.39 -25.73 -12.13
N ALA A 227 -48.29 -26.47 -12.22
CA ALA A 227 -47.30 -26.29 -13.29
C ALA A 227 -47.87 -26.42 -14.69
N HIS A 228 -48.95 -27.27 -14.84
CA HIS A 228 -49.66 -27.47 -16.09
C HIS A 228 -50.42 -26.23 -16.60
N GLU A 229 -50.72 -25.27 -15.72
CA GLU A 229 -51.39 -24.01 -16.06
C GLU A 229 -50.46 -22.95 -16.63
N ILE A 230 -49.16 -23.18 -16.64
CA ILE A 230 -48.18 -22.22 -17.10
C ILE A 230 -48.26 -22.09 -18.64
N LYS A 231 -48.59 -20.88 -19.12
CA LYS A 231 -48.77 -20.59 -20.53
C LYS A 231 -47.52 -20.81 -21.39
N GLN A 232 -46.31 -20.61 -20.85
CA GLN A 232 -45.06 -20.80 -21.57
C GLN A 232 -44.69 -22.28 -21.61
N ASN A 233 -44.79 -22.93 -22.76
CA ASN A 233 -44.58 -24.37 -22.94
C ASN A 233 -43.23 -24.83 -22.37
N LYS A 234 -42.13 -24.21 -22.79
CA LYS A 234 -40.79 -24.60 -22.34
C LYS A 234 -40.65 -24.53 -20.83
N ARG A 235 -41.20 -23.48 -20.18
CA ARG A 235 -41.13 -23.32 -18.73
C ARG A 235 -41.98 -24.33 -17.99
N ARG A 236 -43.14 -24.64 -18.54
CA ARG A 236 -44.04 -25.66 -18.03
C ARG A 236 -43.40 -27.04 -18.05
N GLU A 237 -42.88 -27.46 -19.20
CA GLU A 237 -42.19 -28.74 -19.39
C GLU A 237 -41.00 -28.86 -18.44
N THR A 238 -40.12 -27.84 -18.41
CA THR A 238 -38.93 -27.81 -17.53
C THR A 238 -39.29 -27.95 -16.04
N LEU A 239 -40.36 -27.32 -15.56
CA LEU A 239 -40.85 -27.45 -14.18
C LEU A 239 -41.40 -28.83 -13.88
N ILE A 240 -42.13 -29.43 -14.80
CA ILE A 240 -42.70 -30.77 -14.63
C ILE A 240 -41.59 -31.84 -14.62
N GLU A 241 -40.66 -31.77 -15.57
CA GLU A 241 -39.52 -32.69 -15.66
C GLU A 241 -38.53 -32.60 -14.49
N ASN A 242 -38.35 -31.40 -13.93
CA ASN A 242 -37.39 -31.19 -12.85
C ASN A 242 -38.04 -30.95 -11.47
N LYS A 243 -39.26 -31.46 -11.28
CA LYS A 243 -40.00 -31.37 -10.02
C LYS A 243 -39.19 -31.92 -8.86
N ASP A 244 -38.57 -33.08 -9.02
CA ASP A 244 -37.78 -33.71 -7.96
C ASP A 244 -36.53 -32.92 -7.62
N LYS A 245 -35.85 -32.30 -8.59
CA LYS A 245 -34.73 -31.40 -8.37
C LYS A 245 -35.15 -30.17 -7.56
N ALA A 246 -36.30 -29.58 -7.83
CA ALA A 246 -36.83 -28.48 -7.06
C ALA A 246 -37.10 -28.88 -5.60
N LEU A 247 -37.65 -30.07 -5.37
CA LEU A 247 -37.90 -30.59 -4.02
C LEU A 247 -36.60 -30.93 -3.27
N ILE A 248 -35.62 -31.55 -3.94
CA ILE A 248 -34.29 -31.77 -3.39
C ILE A 248 -33.64 -30.41 -3.04
N SER A 249 -33.68 -29.45 -3.96
CA SER A 249 -33.17 -28.11 -3.71
C SER A 249 -33.80 -27.44 -2.50
N LYS A 250 -35.14 -27.63 -2.32
CA LYS A 250 -35.83 -27.13 -1.12
C LYS A 250 -35.29 -27.74 0.17
N GLN A 251 -35.02 -29.04 0.17
CA GLN A 251 -34.43 -29.71 1.33
C GLN A 251 -32.99 -29.17 1.62
N LEU A 252 -32.22 -28.88 0.57
CA LEU A 252 -30.85 -28.39 0.69
C LEU A 252 -30.78 -26.94 1.19
N VAL A 253 -31.63 -26.03 0.69
CA VAL A 253 -31.59 -24.61 1.06
C VAL A 253 -32.33 -24.30 2.35
N THR A 254 -33.21 -25.18 2.83
CA THR A 254 -33.95 -24.98 4.08
C THR A 254 -33.05 -25.20 5.26
N LEU A 255 -32.88 -24.18 6.09
CA LEU A 255 -32.11 -24.26 7.33
C LEU A 255 -32.86 -25.04 8.39
N LYS A 256 -32.17 -25.97 9.04
CA LYS A 256 -32.72 -26.82 10.07
C LYS A 256 -32.89 -26.08 11.38
N GLN A 257 -34.10 -26.02 11.94
CA GLN A 257 -34.41 -25.26 13.16
C GLN A 257 -34.56 -26.16 14.40
N ASP A 258 -34.38 -27.47 14.25
CA ASP A 258 -34.50 -28.49 15.28
C ASP A 258 -33.25 -29.34 15.45
N SER A 259 -32.08 -28.81 15.04
CA SER A 259 -30.80 -29.49 15.18
C SER A 259 -30.49 -29.75 16.67
N PRO A 260 -29.82 -30.86 17.02
CA PRO A 260 -29.27 -31.01 18.35
C PRO A 260 -28.42 -29.82 18.74
N THR A 261 -28.39 -29.46 20.00
CA THR A 261 -27.52 -28.38 20.50
C THR A 261 -26.70 -28.91 21.65
N ASN A 262 -25.41 -28.62 21.60
CA ASN A 262 -24.42 -28.99 22.64
C ASN A 262 -24.20 -27.92 23.69
N ARG A 263 -24.92 -26.78 23.59
CA ARG A 263 -24.84 -25.69 24.58
C ARG A 263 -26.24 -25.13 24.87
N GLU A 264 -26.43 -24.79 26.16
CA GLU A 264 -27.66 -24.13 26.61
C GLU A 264 -27.60 -22.60 26.37
N LEU A 265 -28.75 -21.98 26.16
CA LEU A 265 -28.85 -20.52 25.93
C LEU A 265 -28.24 -19.69 27.09
N SER A 266 -28.33 -20.15 28.30
CA SER A 266 -27.76 -19.52 29.49
C SER A 266 -26.23 -19.43 29.47
N GLU A 267 -25.57 -20.32 28.73
CA GLU A 267 -24.12 -20.30 28.55
C GLU A 267 -23.64 -19.16 27.63
N PHE A 268 -24.53 -18.62 26.82
CA PHE A 268 -24.23 -17.49 25.93
C PHE A 268 -24.20 -16.14 26.63
N LYS A 269 -24.51 -16.09 27.92
CA LYS A 269 -24.48 -14.85 28.68
C LYS A 269 -23.10 -14.18 28.52
N LEU A 270 -23.14 -12.91 28.06
CA LEU A 270 -21.94 -12.13 27.86
C LEU A 270 -21.25 -11.90 29.19
N LYS A 271 -20.00 -12.33 29.31
CA LYS A 271 -19.17 -12.17 30.50
C LYS A 271 -18.13 -11.09 30.25
N ASP A 272 -17.60 -10.53 31.32
CA ASP A 272 -16.47 -9.61 31.20
C ASP A 272 -15.27 -10.32 30.56
N ILE A 273 -14.50 -9.54 29.81
CA ILE A 273 -13.30 -10.04 29.16
C ILE A 273 -12.29 -10.51 30.22
N ASP A 274 -11.83 -11.73 30.09
CA ASP A 274 -10.70 -12.24 30.85
C ASP A 274 -9.40 -11.66 30.28
N LYS A 275 -8.97 -10.56 30.88
CA LYS A 275 -7.83 -9.78 30.39
C LYS A 275 -6.56 -10.62 30.30
N ASP A 276 -6.30 -11.47 31.28
CA ASP A 276 -5.06 -12.24 31.34
C ASP A 276 -5.02 -13.28 30.23
N LYS A 277 -6.14 -13.97 29.99
CA LYS A 277 -6.25 -14.94 28.89
C LYS A 277 -6.14 -14.26 27.52
N LEU A 278 -6.84 -13.14 27.33
CA LEU A 278 -6.82 -12.43 26.06
C LEU A 278 -5.44 -11.85 25.74
N TYR A 279 -4.81 -11.21 26.73
CA TYR A 279 -3.47 -10.63 26.53
C TYR A 279 -2.42 -11.71 26.30
N LYS A 280 -2.50 -12.83 27.02
CA LYS A 280 -1.64 -13.99 26.80
C LYS A 280 -1.77 -14.51 25.37
N PHE A 281 -2.99 -14.72 24.90
CA PHE A 281 -3.25 -15.18 23.54
C PHE A 281 -2.73 -14.20 22.48
N LEU A 282 -2.99 -12.89 22.62
CA LEU A 282 -2.54 -11.88 21.67
C LEU A 282 -1.00 -11.77 21.65
N ARG A 283 -0.31 -11.95 22.80
CA ARG A 283 1.15 -12.02 22.85
C ARG A 283 1.69 -13.27 22.17
N GLU A 284 1.09 -14.43 22.45
CA GLU A 284 1.45 -15.71 21.80
C GLU A 284 1.29 -15.65 20.27
N MET A 285 0.29 -14.91 19.79
CA MET A 285 0.08 -14.67 18.36
C MET A 285 0.92 -13.53 17.78
N GLU A 286 1.67 -12.80 18.62
CA GLU A 286 2.47 -11.62 18.26
C GLU A 286 1.62 -10.47 17.68
N PHE A 287 0.37 -10.34 18.09
CA PHE A 287 -0.56 -9.29 17.64
C PHE A 287 -0.40 -8.02 18.46
N ASN A 288 0.80 -7.44 18.45
CA ASN A 288 1.17 -6.31 19.30
C ASN A 288 0.25 -5.09 19.11
N ARG A 289 -0.14 -4.80 17.87
CA ARG A 289 -1.06 -3.69 17.56
C ARG A 289 -2.45 -3.90 18.15
N LEU A 290 -3.01 -5.10 17.97
CA LEU A 290 -4.32 -5.44 18.55
C LEU A 290 -4.25 -5.50 20.06
N LEU A 291 -3.17 -6.03 20.64
CA LEU A 291 -2.93 -6.05 22.07
C LEU A 291 -2.94 -4.63 22.67
N SER A 292 -2.28 -3.67 22.03
CA SER A 292 -2.29 -2.27 22.46
C SER A 292 -3.71 -1.68 22.44
N SER A 293 -4.48 -1.91 21.37
CA SER A 293 -5.87 -1.46 21.27
C SER A 293 -6.77 -2.09 22.34
N VAL A 294 -6.57 -3.39 22.60
CA VAL A 294 -7.34 -4.14 23.61
C VAL A 294 -6.97 -3.67 25.04
N ILE A 295 -5.69 -3.39 25.31
CA ILE A 295 -5.24 -2.80 26.58
C ILE A 295 -5.85 -1.41 26.79
N SER A 296 -5.89 -0.59 25.75
CA SER A 296 -6.53 0.73 25.81
C SER A 296 -8.02 0.64 26.14
N ALA A 297 -8.74 -0.36 25.60
CA ALA A 297 -10.18 -0.53 25.83
C ALA A 297 -10.51 -1.16 27.20
N TYR A 298 -9.69 -2.12 27.67
CA TYR A 298 -10.03 -2.92 28.85
C TYR A 298 -9.08 -2.69 30.04
N GLY A 299 -8.02 -1.89 29.89
CA GLY A 299 -7.03 -1.56 30.94
C GLY A 299 -5.92 -2.60 31.08
N GLU A 300 -4.86 -2.26 31.81
CA GLU A 300 -3.66 -3.10 31.98
C GLU A 300 -3.92 -4.41 32.75
N PRO A 301 -3.12 -5.48 32.51
CA PRO A 301 -3.17 -6.73 33.27
C PRO A 301 -2.72 -6.50 34.71
N LYS A 302 -3.30 -7.24 35.66
CA LYS A 302 -2.79 -7.29 37.04
C LYS A 302 -1.42 -7.96 37.01
N MET A 303 -0.38 -7.26 37.49
CA MET A 303 0.99 -7.80 37.56
C MET A 303 1.07 -9.00 38.49
N THR A 304 1.36 -10.16 37.93
CA THR A 304 1.98 -11.28 38.66
C THR A 304 3.43 -11.37 38.20
N SER A 305 4.33 -11.11 39.14
CA SER A 305 5.77 -11.14 38.97
C SER A 305 6.27 -12.53 38.61
N THR A 306 6.79 -12.74 37.40
CA THR A 306 7.91 -13.65 37.12
C THR A 306 8.45 -13.45 35.69
N SER A 307 9.77 -13.19 35.65
CA SER A 307 10.76 -13.46 34.59
C SER A 307 10.94 -12.49 33.42
N ASN A 308 12.13 -11.90 33.43
CA ASN A 308 12.94 -11.30 32.33
C ASN A 308 12.25 -10.36 31.36
N GLU A 309 12.14 -9.13 31.78
CA GLU A 309 11.65 -8.00 31.01
C GLU A 309 12.78 -7.30 30.25
N VAL A 310 12.57 -7.19 28.94
CA VAL A 310 13.05 -6.02 28.22
C VAL A 310 12.27 -4.83 28.79
N LYS A 311 12.96 -3.93 29.46
CA LYS A 311 12.40 -2.71 30.04
C LYS A 311 11.65 -1.90 28.98
N ILE A 312 10.33 -1.98 29.00
CA ILE A 312 9.46 -1.02 28.31
C ILE A 312 9.44 0.25 29.17
N SER A 313 9.90 1.33 28.57
CA SER A 313 10.00 2.66 29.14
C SER A 313 8.68 3.18 29.70
N GLU A 314 8.80 4.01 30.73
CA GLU A 314 7.86 4.94 31.36
C GLU A 314 6.41 4.98 30.85
N LYS A 315 5.46 4.76 31.75
CA LYS A 315 4.01 4.91 31.58
C LYS A 315 3.69 6.24 30.90
N GLN A 316 3.39 6.21 29.61
CA GLN A 316 2.82 7.39 28.97
C GLN A 316 1.34 7.50 29.36
N LYS A 317 0.97 8.63 29.96
CA LYS A 317 -0.44 8.97 30.22
C LYS A 317 -1.19 9.04 28.89
N PRO A 318 -2.50 8.65 28.85
CA PRO A 318 -3.29 8.79 27.63
C PRO A 318 -3.19 10.23 27.11
N ILE A 319 -2.98 10.35 25.80
CA ILE A 319 -2.96 11.64 25.13
C ILE A 319 -4.39 12.18 25.17
N ASN A 320 -4.57 13.40 25.67
CA ASN A 320 -5.87 14.05 25.71
C ASN A 320 -5.72 15.49 25.24
N ASN A 321 -6.78 16.03 24.65
CA ASN A 321 -6.85 17.36 24.08
C ASN A 321 -7.24 18.47 25.06
N LYS A 322 -7.24 18.24 26.36
CA LYS A 322 -7.69 19.20 27.39
C LYS A 322 -6.88 20.50 27.37
N ASN A 323 -5.63 20.45 26.98
CA ASN A 323 -4.72 21.59 26.90
C ASN A 323 -4.41 22.00 25.43
N TYR A 324 -5.33 21.75 24.52
CA TYR A 324 -5.26 22.25 23.15
C TYR A 324 -6.03 23.56 23.05
N HIS A 325 -5.31 24.62 22.66
CA HIS A 325 -5.83 25.99 22.72
C HIS A 325 -6.11 26.53 21.32
N LEU A 326 -7.29 27.12 21.18
CA LEU A 326 -7.59 27.95 20.01
C LEU A 326 -7.08 29.36 20.26
N ILE A 327 -6.25 29.88 19.40
CA ILE A 327 -5.80 31.26 19.44
C ILE A 327 -6.83 32.13 18.77
N THR A 328 -7.41 33.04 19.53
CA THR A 328 -8.47 33.95 19.05
C THR A 328 -8.03 35.41 18.96
N ASN A 329 -6.86 35.71 19.49
CA ASN A 329 -6.26 37.04 19.49
C ASN A 329 -4.76 36.96 19.20
N SER A 330 -4.24 37.87 18.39
CA SER A 330 -2.84 37.93 18.00
C SER A 330 -1.88 38.08 19.17
N ASN A 331 -2.28 38.68 20.30
CA ASN A 331 -1.41 38.81 21.48
C ASN A 331 -1.14 37.47 22.17
N GLN A 332 -2.05 36.51 22.06
CA GLN A 332 -1.85 35.16 22.58
C GLN A 332 -0.70 34.43 21.88
N ILE A 333 -0.39 34.78 20.63
CA ILE A 333 0.72 34.18 19.86
C ILE A 333 2.06 34.45 20.58
N ASP A 334 2.22 35.63 21.20
CA ASP A 334 3.47 36.03 21.85
C ASP A 334 3.83 35.10 23.02
N GLU A 335 2.85 34.54 23.73
CA GLU A 335 3.07 33.58 24.81
C GLU A 335 3.64 32.26 24.28
N TRP A 336 3.15 31.79 23.12
CA TRP A 336 3.63 30.57 22.48
C TRP A 336 5.01 30.75 21.86
N ILE A 337 5.29 31.95 21.29
CA ILE A 337 6.62 32.33 20.80
C ILE A 337 7.63 32.32 21.96
N LYS A 338 7.31 33.00 23.05
CA LYS A 338 8.17 33.05 24.24
C LYS A 338 8.44 31.66 24.81
N GLU A 339 7.41 30.79 24.90
CA GLU A 339 7.60 29.42 25.37
C GLU A 339 8.52 28.60 24.43
N ALA A 340 8.39 28.78 23.12
CA ALA A 340 9.25 28.14 22.12
C ALA A 340 10.71 28.63 22.22
N GLU A 341 10.94 29.92 22.44
CA GLU A 341 12.25 30.48 22.65
C GLU A 341 12.87 29.98 23.96
N GLU A 342 12.12 29.91 25.05
CA GLU A 342 12.57 29.37 26.34
C GLU A 342 12.94 27.88 26.26
N THR A 343 12.21 27.10 25.49
CA THR A 343 12.49 25.66 25.35
C THR A 343 13.55 25.34 24.29
N GLY A 344 13.78 26.24 23.33
CA GLY A 344 14.67 26.05 22.18
C GLY A 344 14.14 25.05 21.14
N GLU A 345 12.87 24.63 21.25
CA GLU A 345 12.27 23.65 20.37
C GLU A 345 10.78 23.90 20.22
N VAL A 346 10.26 23.81 18.97
CA VAL A 346 8.82 23.94 18.68
C VAL A 346 8.42 23.02 17.54
N ALA A 347 7.39 22.21 17.73
CA ALA A 347 6.72 21.54 16.61
C ALA A 347 5.82 22.56 15.91
N VAL A 348 5.88 22.54 14.58
CA VAL A 348 5.12 23.40 13.67
C VAL A 348 4.46 22.55 12.63
N ASP A 349 3.19 22.80 12.38
CA ASP A 349 2.43 22.14 11.33
C ASP A 349 1.51 23.16 10.67
N THR A 350 1.27 23.04 9.36
CA THR A 350 0.46 23.96 8.57
C THR A 350 -0.75 23.29 7.97
N GLU A 351 -1.91 23.86 8.20
CA GLU A 351 -3.15 23.44 7.56
C GLU A 351 -3.40 24.23 6.27
N THR A 352 -3.76 23.53 5.21
CA THR A 352 -3.86 24.12 3.88
C THR A 352 -5.14 23.75 3.13
N SER A 353 -5.46 24.52 2.08
CA SER A 353 -6.64 24.28 1.24
C SER A 353 -6.50 23.09 0.30
N SER A 354 -5.26 22.61 0.03
CA SER A 354 -4.98 21.45 -0.83
C SER A 354 -3.60 20.86 -0.55
N LEU A 355 -3.33 19.68 -1.10
CA LEU A 355 -2.02 19.03 -1.02
C LEU A 355 -0.98 19.60 -2.01
N ASP A 356 -1.38 20.46 -2.96
CA ASP A 356 -0.46 21.16 -3.84
C ASP A 356 0.17 22.35 -3.11
N CYS A 357 1.33 22.14 -2.51
CA CYS A 357 2.04 23.17 -1.73
C CYS A 357 2.44 24.42 -2.55
N HIS A 358 2.42 24.34 -3.88
CA HIS A 358 2.74 25.47 -4.75
C HIS A 358 1.54 26.39 -4.99
N GLN A 359 0.31 25.91 -4.78
CA GLN A 359 -0.91 26.67 -5.03
C GLN A 359 -1.81 26.82 -3.79
N ALA A 360 -1.67 25.90 -2.82
CA ALA A 360 -2.51 25.86 -1.62
C ALA A 360 -2.48 27.17 -0.81
N ASP A 361 -3.63 27.55 -0.29
CA ASP A 361 -3.77 28.65 0.67
C ASP A 361 -3.44 28.15 2.09
N LEU A 362 -2.82 29.00 2.89
CA LEU A 362 -2.58 28.74 4.29
C LEU A 362 -3.85 29.00 5.11
N ILE A 363 -4.39 27.94 5.72
CA ILE A 363 -5.63 27.97 6.49
C ILE A 363 -5.36 28.14 7.98
N GLY A 364 -4.27 27.59 8.50
CA GLY A 364 -3.89 27.75 9.90
C GLY A 364 -2.48 27.23 10.17
N VAL A 365 -1.98 27.52 11.37
CA VAL A 365 -0.69 27.05 11.90
C VAL A 365 -0.90 26.51 13.29
N SER A 366 -0.31 25.34 13.59
CA SER A 366 -0.28 24.79 14.95
C SER A 366 1.13 24.80 15.53
N LEU A 367 1.23 24.98 16.84
CA LEU A 367 2.50 25.03 17.58
C LEU A 367 2.43 24.15 18.82
N CYS A 368 3.55 23.46 19.12
CA CYS A 368 3.72 22.70 20.36
C CYS A 368 5.17 22.75 20.83
N SER A 369 5.43 23.31 22.03
CA SER A 369 6.76 23.36 22.66
C SER A 369 6.85 22.49 23.91
N LYS A 370 5.73 21.99 24.41
CA LYS A 370 5.64 21.09 25.58
C LYS A 370 4.65 19.98 25.33
N ILE A 371 5.03 18.76 25.65
CA ILE A 371 4.17 17.58 25.50
C ILE A 371 2.79 17.77 26.16
N GLY A 372 1.73 17.60 25.39
CA GLY A 372 0.34 17.73 25.85
C GLY A 372 -0.18 19.15 25.91
N LYS A 373 0.57 20.15 25.43
CA LYS A 373 0.17 21.55 25.35
C LYS A 373 0.47 22.06 23.93
N ALA A 374 -0.58 22.26 23.15
CA ALA A 374 -0.49 22.73 21.76
C ALA A 374 -1.53 23.81 21.45
N CYS A 375 -1.31 24.60 20.42
CA CYS A 375 -2.30 25.58 19.97
C CYS A 375 -2.52 25.51 18.47
N TYR A 376 -3.67 26.03 18.05
CA TYR A 376 -4.03 26.27 16.67
C TYR A 376 -4.34 27.74 16.42
N ILE A 377 -3.74 28.30 15.37
CA ILE A 377 -3.87 29.71 14.95
C ILE A 377 -4.66 29.72 13.63
N PRO A 378 -5.97 29.99 13.64
CA PRO A 378 -6.80 30.03 12.44
C PRO A 378 -6.53 31.29 11.62
N ILE A 379 -6.29 31.12 10.31
CA ILE A 379 -5.93 32.19 9.38
C ILE A 379 -6.91 32.30 8.21
N GLY A 380 -7.30 31.18 7.62
CA GLY A 380 -8.03 31.13 6.36
C GLY A 380 -9.35 30.35 6.38
N HIS A 381 -9.95 30.11 7.54
CA HIS A 381 -11.28 29.49 7.61
C HIS A 381 -12.37 30.40 7.06
N LYS A 382 -13.41 29.82 6.48
CA LYS A 382 -14.60 30.56 6.02
C LYS A 382 -15.42 31.14 7.17
N SER A 383 -15.18 30.72 8.40
CA SER A 383 -15.82 31.27 9.60
C SER A 383 -15.21 32.59 10.05
N SER A 384 -15.93 33.37 10.86
CA SER A 384 -15.51 34.71 11.28
C SER A 384 -14.41 34.78 12.35
N LYS A 385 -13.82 33.63 12.78
CA LYS A 385 -12.87 33.60 13.91
C LYS A 385 -11.38 33.56 13.48
N ASN A 386 -11.05 34.03 12.29
CA ASN A 386 -9.66 34.08 11.80
C ASN A 386 -8.88 35.25 12.41
N ILE A 387 -7.59 35.04 12.61
CA ILE A 387 -6.63 36.12 12.85
C ILE A 387 -6.09 36.60 11.51
N ASN A 388 -5.84 37.90 11.40
CA ASN A 388 -5.27 38.46 10.15
C ASN A 388 -3.96 37.76 9.80
N LYS A 389 -3.86 37.24 8.57
CA LYS A 389 -2.73 36.45 8.08
C LYS A 389 -1.41 37.21 8.17
N ASP A 390 -1.38 38.49 7.77
CA ASP A 390 -0.15 39.27 7.77
C ASP A 390 0.39 39.50 9.17
N ILE A 391 -0.50 39.64 10.17
CA ILE A 391 -0.13 39.76 11.57
C ILE A 391 0.48 38.45 12.07
N VAL A 392 -0.14 37.30 11.76
CA VAL A 392 0.37 35.97 12.14
C VAL A 392 1.74 35.74 11.53
N ILE A 393 1.87 35.95 10.21
CA ILE A 393 3.16 35.80 9.50
C ILE A 393 4.22 36.70 10.09
N LYS A 394 3.92 37.98 10.32
CA LYS A 394 4.88 38.93 10.92
C LYS A 394 5.34 38.49 12.31
N LYS A 395 4.44 37.95 13.15
CA LYS A 395 4.76 37.50 14.50
C LYS A 395 5.57 36.19 14.50
N LEU A 396 5.19 35.22 13.68
CA LEU A 396 5.85 33.91 13.64
C LEU A 396 7.21 33.96 12.92
N LYS A 397 7.43 34.90 12.01
CA LYS A 397 8.65 34.97 11.20
C LYS A 397 9.93 35.02 12.05
N PRO A 398 10.10 35.86 13.09
CA PRO A 398 11.31 35.86 13.91
C PRO A 398 11.61 34.50 14.55
N LEU A 399 10.60 33.83 15.12
CA LEU A 399 10.73 32.49 15.71
C LEU A 399 11.13 31.44 14.69
N LEU A 400 10.44 31.42 13.52
CA LEU A 400 10.65 30.40 12.52
C LEU A 400 11.98 30.55 11.78
N GLU A 401 12.52 31.74 11.69
CA GLU A 401 13.83 32.04 11.09
C GLU A 401 15.00 32.01 12.09
N ASP A 402 14.75 31.94 13.40
CA ASP A 402 15.79 31.86 14.43
C ASP A 402 16.52 30.51 14.37
N PRO A 403 17.84 30.50 14.10
CA PRO A 403 18.61 29.25 14.05
C PRO A 403 18.80 28.59 15.44
N SER A 404 18.60 29.32 16.55
CA SER A 404 18.73 28.80 17.91
C SER A 404 17.54 27.96 18.36
N VAL A 405 16.39 28.13 17.77
CA VAL A 405 15.17 27.33 18.03
C VAL A 405 14.99 26.27 16.96
N LYS A 406 14.84 25.01 17.35
CA LYS A 406 14.56 23.90 16.45
C LYS A 406 13.10 23.88 16.04
N LYS A 407 12.82 23.88 14.75
CA LYS A 407 11.47 23.69 14.20
C LYS A 407 11.31 22.23 13.77
N ILE A 408 10.34 21.58 14.38
CA ILE A 408 10.08 20.15 14.23
C ILE A 408 8.80 19.99 13.42
N GLY A 409 8.83 19.21 12.35
CA GLY A 409 7.64 18.89 11.55
C GLY A 409 7.56 17.41 11.22
N GLN A 410 6.45 17.02 10.66
CA GLN A 410 6.21 15.72 10.05
C GLN A 410 6.11 15.91 8.53
N ASN A 411 7.14 15.58 7.77
CA ASN A 411 7.31 15.99 6.37
C ASN A 411 7.43 17.52 6.23
N ILE A 412 8.25 18.11 7.07
CA ILE A 412 8.43 19.58 7.20
C ILE A 412 8.78 20.29 5.89
N LYS A 413 9.20 19.55 4.86
CA LYS A 413 9.43 20.11 3.51
C LYS A 413 8.17 20.77 2.96
N PHE A 414 7.00 20.18 3.19
CA PHE A 414 5.71 20.75 2.78
C PHE A 414 5.47 22.09 3.48
N ASP A 415 5.61 22.14 4.79
CA ASP A 415 5.42 23.34 5.60
C ASP A 415 6.44 24.43 5.24
N PHE A 416 7.68 24.02 4.97
CA PHE A 416 8.72 24.93 4.50
C PHE A 416 8.30 25.63 3.20
N ILE A 417 7.79 24.91 2.21
CA ILE A 417 7.36 25.47 0.91
C ILE A 417 6.18 26.44 1.13
N ILE A 418 5.18 26.04 1.92
CA ILE A 418 4.04 26.89 2.25
C ILE A 418 4.48 28.19 2.89
N LEU A 419 5.29 28.10 3.95
CA LEU A 419 5.73 29.27 4.70
C LEU A 419 6.72 30.14 3.91
N PHE A 420 7.55 29.55 3.05
CA PHE A 420 8.44 30.29 2.15
C PHE A 420 7.66 31.16 1.15
N ARG A 421 6.54 30.66 0.63
CA ARG A 421 5.62 31.44 -0.22
C ARG A 421 5.02 32.65 0.50
N HIS A 422 4.99 32.63 1.84
CA HIS A 422 4.56 33.74 2.68
C HIS A 422 5.72 34.56 3.25
N GLY A 423 6.94 34.38 2.73
CA GLY A 423 8.12 35.17 3.10
C GLY A 423 8.82 34.76 4.38
N ILE A 424 8.60 33.50 4.83
CA ILE A 424 9.29 32.91 5.99
C ILE A 424 10.24 31.81 5.52
N THR A 425 11.52 31.93 5.85
CA THR A 425 12.52 30.89 5.56
C THR A 425 12.85 30.12 6.83
N ILE A 426 12.22 28.98 7.05
CA ILE A 426 12.44 28.17 8.26
C ILE A 426 13.92 27.78 8.36
N SER A 427 14.49 27.95 9.53
CA SER A 427 15.84 27.50 9.88
C SER A 427 15.81 26.40 10.95
N SER A 428 16.90 25.66 11.12
CA SER A 428 17.04 24.58 12.12
C SER A 428 15.89 23.57 12.10
N MET A 429 15.59 23.02 10.91
CA MET A 429 14.49 22.07 10.70
C MET A 429 14.84 20.67 11.20
N GLU A 430 13.86 19.98 11.80
CA GLU A 430 13.87 18.58 12.17
C GLU A 430 12.63 17.89 11.59
N ASP A 431 12.75 16.66 11.08
CA ASP A 431 11.66 15.94 10.42
C ASP A 431 11.46 14.56 11.03
N THR A 432 10.32 14.35 11.66
CA THR A 432 9.96 13.06 12.32
C THR A 432 9.72 11.94 11.33
N MET A 433 9.22 12.22 10.12
CA MET A 433 9.09 11.23 9.05
C MET A 433 10.46 10.70 8.63
N LEU A 434 11.45 11.58 8.43
CA LEU A 434 12.79 11.19 8.03
C LEU A 434 13.55 10.50 9.16
N MET A 435 13.37 10.93 10.43
CA MET A 435 13.93 10.21 11.57
C MET A 435 13.43 8.77 11.67
N SER A 436 12.13 8.57 11.51
CA SER A 436 11.52 7.24 11.44
C SER A 436 12.03 6.44 10.23
N TYR A 437 12.16 7.09 9.09
CA TYR A 437 12.67 6.45 7.88
C TYR A 437 14.11 5.95 8.05
N VAL A 438 14.97 6.71 8.66
CA VAL A 438 16.35 6.29 8.94
C VAL A 438 16.41 5.09 9.90
N LEU A 439 15.51 5.04 10.90
CA LEU A 439 15.43 3.94 11.86
C LEU A 439 14.81 2.66 11.29
N ASP A 440 13.74 2.80 10.49
CA ASP A 440 12.81 1.71 10.21
C ASP A 440 12.44 1.57 8.72
N ALA A 441 13.30 2.01 7.80
CA ALA A 441 13.08 1.82 6.37
C ALA A 441 12.80 0.35 6.02
N GLY A 442 11.62 0.08 5.46
CA GLY A 442 11.16 -1.26 5.10
C GLY A 442 10.36 -1.99 6.18
N LYS A 443 10.20 -1.45 7.39
CA LYS A 443 9.38 -2.06 8.45
C LYS A 443 7.92 -1.61 8.40
N ASN A 444 7.68 -0.32 8.23
CA ASN A 444 6.36 0.32 8.28
C ASN A 444 6.29 1.56 7.39
N ARG A 445 5.10 2.12 7.25
CA ARG A 445 4.90 3.44 6.66
C ARG A 445 5.34 4.52 7.65
N HIS A 446 5.81 5.67 7.12
CA HIS A 446 6.32 6.77 7.92
C HIS A 446 5.35 7.96 8.03
N ASN A 447 4.04 7.73 7.76
CA ASN A 447 3.01 8.74 8.01
C ASN A 447 2.66 8.81 9.50
N MET A 448 2.22 9.97 9.96
CA MET A 448 1.98 10.29 11.36
C MET A 448 1.04 9.31 12.06
N ASP A 449 -0.10 8.95 11.47
CA ASP A 449 -1.05 8.00 12.04
C ASP A 449 -0.39 6.66 12.39
N THR A 450 0.39 6.10 11.44
CA THR A 450 1.11 4.85 11.65
C THR A 450 2.18 4.97 12.72
N LEU A 451 2.93 6.09 12.73
CA LEU A 451 3.99 6.33 13.70
C LEU A 451 3.42 6.55 15.10
N SER A 452 2.35 7.31 15.23
CA SER A 452 1.63 7.51 16.50
C SER A 452 1.13 6.19 17.06
N GLU A 453 0.49 5.37 16.22
CA GLU A 453 -0.04 4.09 16.65
C GLU A 453 1.07 3.11 17.10
N ILE A 454 2.17 3.02 16.33
CA ILE A 454 3.29 2.11 16.64
C ILE A 454 4.09 2.59 17.84
N HIS A 455 4.41 3.87 17.90
CA HIS A 455 5.40 4.40 18.84
C HIS A 455 4.79 5.04 20.09
N LEU A 456 3.55 5.54 20.00
CA LEU A 456 2.86 6.20 21.11
C LEU A 456 1.65 5.40 21.61
N GLY A 457 1.20 4.37 20.86
CA GLY A 457 -0.03 3.61 21.16
C GLY A 457 -1.30 4.46 21.05
N HIS A 458 -1.24 5.56 20.31
CA HIS A 458 -2.31 6.53 20.17
C HIS A 458 -2.82 6.55 18.73
N LYS A 459 -4.15 6.46 18.57
CA LYS A 459 -4.83 6.63 17.29
C LYS A 459 -5.18 8.12 17.14
N THR A 460 -4.59 8.78 16.16
CA THR A 460 -4.83 10.18 15.83
C THR A 460 -6.23 10.41 15.25
N ILE A 461 -6.69 11.63 15.31
CA ILE A 461 -7.86 12.08 14.57
C ILE A 461 -7.49 12.04 13.08
N SER A 462 -8.19 11.26 12.27
CA SER A 462 -7.83 11.16 10.86
C SER A 462 -8.37 12.35 10.07
N PHE A 463 -7.62 12.81 9.06
CA PHE A 463 -8.05 13.90 8.16
C PHE A 463 -9.44 13.63 7.55
N LYS A 464 -9.72 12.37 7.19
CA LYS A 464 -11.03 11.96 6.65
C LYS A 464 -12.19 12.09 7.63
N GLU A 465 -11.92 11.99 8.92
CA GLU A 465 -12.95 12.21 9.95
C GLU A 465 -13.34 13.69 10.04
N ILE A 466 -12.42 14.61 9.69
CA ILE A 466 -12.61 16.05 9.74
C ILE A 466 -13.26 16.59 8.46
N VAL A 467 -12.76 16.18 7.29
CA VAL A 467 -13.22 16.71 5.99
C VAL A 467 -14.28 15.83 5.31
N GLY A 468 -14.48 14.60 5.78
CA GLY A 468 -15.37 13.63 5.12
C GLY A 468 -14.70 12.87 3.98
N THR A 469 -15.50 12.18 3.15
CA THR A 469 -15.00 11.36 2.04
C THR A 469 -15.90 11.43 0.80
N GLY A 470 -15.33 11.36 -0.39
CA GLY A 470 -16.04 11.30 -1.66
C GLY A 470 -16.87 12.54 -1.93
N LYS A 471 -18.16 12.40 -2.31
CA LYS A 471 -19.03 13.54 -2.65
C LYS A 471 -19.37 14.45 -1.47
N LYS A 472 -19.08 14.04 -0.24
CA LYS A 472 -19.31 14.82 0.99
C LYS A 472 -18.02 15.42 1.54
N GLU A 473 -16.93 15.30 0.83
CA GLU A 473 -15.65 15.87 1.22
C GLU A 473 -15.70 17.38 1.08
N ILE A 474 -15.33 18.09 2.15
CA ILE A 474 -15.28 19.54 2.21
C ILE A 474 -13.82 20.01 2.23
N ASN A 475 -13.59 21.25 1.84
CA ASN A 475 -12.26 21.87 1.98
C ASN A 475 -11.97 22.13 3.47
N PHE A 476 -10.68 22.01 3.88
CA PHE A 476 -10.30 22.26 5.28
C PHE A 476 -10.70 23.66 5.78
N SER A 477 -10.73 24.66 4.89
CA SER A 477 -11.23 26.00 5.21
C SER A 477 -12.71 26.04 5.64
N GLU A 478 -13.47 25.00 5.34
CA GLU A 478 -14.90 24.86 5.69
C GLU A 478 -15.11 24.06 6.98
N VAL A 479 -14.05 23.43 7.51
CA VAL A 479 -14.11 22.69 8.76
C VAL A 479 -14.41 23.65 9.93
N GLU A 480 -15.25 23.20 10.84
CA GLU A 480 -15.55 23.91 12.08
C GLU A 480 -14.28 24.13 12.90
N ILE A 481 -14.02 25.37 13.33
CA ILE A 481 -12.75 25.76 13.96
C ILE A 481 -12.39 24.92 15.18
N ASP A 482 -13.35 24.54 16.02
CA ASP A 482 -13.08 23.73 17.21
C ASP A 482 -12.61 22.33 16.84
N LYS A 483 -13.14 21.74 15.77
CA LYS A 483 -12.68 20.45 15.24
C LYS A 483 -11.31 20.58 14.56
N ALA A 484 -11.12 21.66 13.78
CA ALA A 484 -9.84 21.95 13.16
C ALA A 484 -8.75 22.17 14.23
N LYS A 485 -9.07 22.86 15.33
CA LYS A 485 -8.19 23.05 16.49
C LYS A 485 -7.79 21.72 17.12
N ASP A 486 -8.74 20.82 17.37
CA ASP A 486 -8.44 19.54 18.01
C ASP A 486 -7.55 18.68 17.11
N TYR A 487 -7.81 18.66 15.80
CA TYR A 487 -7.00 17.96 14.81
C TYR A 487 -5.58 18.56 14.70
N ALA A 488 -5.46 19.83 14.35
CA ALA A 488 -4.18 20.47 14.07
C ALA A 488 -3.28 20.57 15.32
N ALA A 489 -3.84 20.83 16.50
CA ALA A 489 -3.08 20.84 17.75
C ALA A 489 -2.64 19.43 18.17
N GLU A 490 -3.43 18.38 17.87
CA GLU A 490 -3.01 16.98 18.04
C GLU A 490 -1.81 16.67 17.15
N ASP A 491 -1.84 17.06 15.88
CA ASP A 491 -0.76 16.81 14.92
C ASP A 491 0.57 17.43 15.39
N ALA A 492 0.55 18.66 15.90
CA ALA A 492 1.71 19.32 16.51
C ALA A 492 2.22 18.60 17.78
N ASP A 493 1.34 18.18 18.71
CA ASP A 493 1.71 17.47 19.93
C ASP A 493 2.28 16.07 19.62
N ILE A 494 1.66 15.33 18.71
CA ILE A 494 2.13 14.02 18.25
C ILE A 494 3.50 14.14 17.59
N THR A 495 3.67 15.12 16.71
CA THR A 495 4.96 15.40 16.05
C THR A 495 6.05 15.69 17.09
N PHE A 496 5.77 16.50 18.09
CA PHE A 496 6.72 16.79 19.16
C PHE A 496 7.08 15.56 19.99
N ARG A 497 6.09 14.70 20.33
CA ARG A 497 6.32 13.43 21.05
C ARG A 497 7.16 12.45 20.25
N LEU A 498 6.86 12.31 18.96
CA LEU A 498 7.62 11.46 18.04
C LEU A 498 9.07 11.93 17.94
N TYR A 499 9.30 13.25 17.80
CA TYR A 499 10.65 13.82 17.79
C TYR A 499 11.45 13.45 19.03
N LYS A 500 10.90 13.67 20.22
CA LYS A 500 11.57 13.33 21.49
C LYS A 500 11.96 11.86 21.57
N LYS A 501 11.16 10.98 21.01
CA LYS A 501 11.43 9.54 20.95
C LYS A 501 12.46 9.20 19.89
N PHE A 502 12.32 9.72 18.68
CA PHE A 502 13.17 9.34 17.56
C PHE A 502 14.58 9.89 17.69
N ILE A 503 14.76 11.13 18.15
CA ILE A 503 16.10 11.67 18.35
C ILE A 503 16.92 10.86 19.37
N LYS A 504 16.27 10.35 20.41
CA LYS A 504 16.87 9.42 21.36
C LYS A 504 17.24 8.08 20.69
N ASN A 505 16.32 7.53 19.90
CA ASN A 505 16.54 6.25 19.21
C ASN A 505 17.64 6.34 18.15
N LEU A 506 17.70 7.44 17.38
CA LEU A 506 18.77 7.67 16.39
C LEU A 506 20.16 7.62 17.04
N LYS A 507 20.30 8.19 18.25
CA LYS A 507 21.55 8.16 19.01
C LYS A 507 21.86 6.76 19.53
N LEU A 508 20.88 6.07 20.13
CA LEU A 508 21.02 4.71 20.66
C LEU A 508 21.38 3.70 19.57
N GLU A 509 20.73 3.79 18.42
CA GLU A 509 20.94 2.93 17.26
C GLU A 509 22.15 3.33 16.41
N LYS A 510 22.86 4.42 16.76
CA LYS A 510 24.00 5.00 16.02
C LYS A 510 23.66 5.40 14.59
N MET A 511 22.43 5.88 14.38
CA MET A 511 21.91 6.26 13.06
C MET A 511 21.83 7.78 12.88
N ILE A 512 22.23 8.55 13.89
CA ILE A 512 22.13 10.03 13.88
C ILE A 512 22.90 10.65 12.70
N ASN A 513 24.06 10.10 12.34
CA ASN A 513 24.86 10.62 11.22
C ASN A 513 24.15 10.46 9.88
N ILE A 514 23.42 9.35 9.68
CA ILE A 514 22.62 9.17 8.45
C ILE A 514 21.55 10.26 8.35
N TYR A 515 20.90 10.57 9.45
CA TYR A 515 19.91 11.63 9.48
C TYR A 515 20.50 13.01 9.24
N GLU A 516 21.54 13.40 10.00
CA GLU A 516 22.12 14.75 9.96
C GLU A 516 22.85 15.05 8.65
N ILE A 517 23.53 14.05 8.07
CA ILE A 517 24.40 14.23 6.89
C ILE A 517 23.63 14.06 5.57
N PHE A 518 22.72 13.06 5.49
CA PHE A 518 22.13 12.67 4.22
C PHE A 518 20.66 13.08 4.09
N GLU A 519 19.87 13.07 5.19
CA GLU A 519 18.44 13.36 5.08
C GLU A 519 18.11 14.83 5.31
N LYS A 520 18.56 15.35 6.43
CA LYS A 520 18.21 16.70 6.88
C LYS A 520 18.59 17.82 5.90
N PRO A 521 19.81 17.86 5.32
CA PRO A 521 20.16 18.89 4.34
C PRO A 521 19.30 18.88 3.08
N LEU A 522 18.83 17.69 2.66
CA LEU A 522 18.00 17.53 1.45
C LEU A 522 16.61 18.14 1.59
N ILE A 523 16.09 18.33 2.80
CA ILE A 523 14.77 18.96 2.99
C ILE A 523 14.71 20.29 2.23
N LYS A 524 15.70 21.17 2.48
CA LYS A 524 15.76 22.50 1.88
C LYS A 524 16.12 22.45 0.39
N ILE A 525 17.08 21.60 0.03
CA ILE A 525 17.52 21.44 -1.36
C ILE A 525 16.36 21.02 -2.24
N LEU A 526 15.64 19.97 -1.86
CA LEU A 526 14.51 19.48 -2.62
C LEU A 526 13.34 20.47 -2.63
N ALA A 527 13.09 21.18 -1.53
CA ALA A 527 12.09 22.23 -1.50
C ALA A 527 12.37 23.32 -2.55
N PHE A 528 13.62 23.75 -2.69
CA PHE A 528 13.99 24.73 -3.73
C PHE A 528 13.93 24.14 -5.14
N MET A 529 14.31 22.88 -5.36
CA MET A 529 14.15 22.20 -6.64
C MET A 529 12.66 22.11 -7.04
N GLU A 530 11.81 21.74 -6.11
CA GLU A 530 10.36 21.68 -6.32
C GLU A 530 9.77 23.06 -6.62
N MET A 531 10.16 24.09 -5.89
CA MET A 531 9.70 25.46 -6.13
C MET A 531 10.21 26.04 -7.46
N GLU A 532 11.42 25.70 -7.89
CA GLU A 532 11.92 26.11 -9.20
C GLU A 532 11.15 25.39 -10.31
N GLY A 533 10.94 24.08 -10.22
CA GLY A 533 10.26 23.27 -11.25
C GLY A 533 10.99 23.27 -12.59
N ILE A 534 10.37 22.75 -13.65
CA ILE A 534 10.92 22.68 -15.01
C ILE A 534 9.91 23.19 -16.02
N GLU A 535 10.39 23.95 -17.03
CA GLU A 535 9.55 24.46 -18.09
C GLU A 535 9.10 23.35 -19.05
N VAL A 536 7.83 23.39 -19.47
CA VAL A 536 7.23 22.37 -20.34
C VAL A 536 6.47 23.03 -21.47
N ASP A 537 6.82 22.67 -22.71
CA ASP A 537 6.13 23.10 -23.93
C ASP A 537 4.81 22.33 -24.11
N SER A 538 3.71 22.95 -23.68
CA SER A 538 2.36 22.38 -23.78
C SER A 538 1.89 22.25 -25.23
N LYS A 539 2.37 23.12 -26.18
CA LYS A 539 2.01 23.03 -27.59
C LYS A 539 2.66 21.82 -28.22
N PHE A 540 3.92 21.57 -27.91
CA PHE A 540 4.63 20.38 -28.34
C PHE A 540 3.95 19.11 -27.81
N LEU A 541 3.59 19.04 -26.51
CA LEU A 541 2.87 17.90 -25.94
C LEU A 541 1.53 17.65 -26.65
N LYS A 542 0.79 18.68 -27.01
CA LYS A 542 -0.48 18.53 -27.73
C LYS A 542 -0.26 17.96 -29.14
N SER A 543 0.79 18.38 -29.84
CA SER A 543 1.17 17.81 -31.14
C SER A 543 1.55 16.32 -31.00
N LEU A 544 2.29 16.00 -29.97
CA LEU A 544 2.73 14.65 -29.66
C LEU A 544 1.54 13.74 -29.28
N SER A 545 0.57 14.23 -28.52
CA SER A 545 -0.68 13.53 -28.21
C SER A 545 -1.42 13.12 -29.48
N SER A 546 -1.51 14.03 -30.46
CA SER A 546 -2.11 13.75 -31.78
C SER A 546 -1.33 12.69 -32.57
N LYS A 547 0.01 12.69 -32.48
CA LYS A 547 0.88 11.66 -33.08
C LYS A 547 0.62 10.30 -32.45
N PHE A 548 0.55 10.23 -31.12
CA PHE A 548 0.27 9.00 -30.37
C PHE A 548 -1.12 8.44 -30.66
N GLU A 549 -2.12 9.30 -30.78
CA GLU A 549 -3.48 8.87 -31.12
C GLU A 549 -3.54 8.18 -32.47
N LYS A 550 -2.86 8.71 -33.49
CA LYS A 550 -2.75 8.07 -34.81
C LYS A 550 -2.07 6.69 -34.69
N LYS A 551 -1.00 6.60 -33.90
CA LYS A 551 -0.28 5.34 -33.68
C LYS A 551 -1.15 4.31 -32.96
N ILE A 552 -1.90 4.72 -31.92
CA ILE A 552 -2.86 3.88 -31.18
C ILE A 552 -3.91 3.32 -32.13
N LYS A 553 -4.55 4.17 -32.95
CA LYS A 553 -5.57 3.75 -33.93
C LYS A 553 -5.02 2.75 -34.96
N ASN A 554 -3.78 2.89 -35.37
CA ASN A 554 -3.15 1.91 -36.26
C ASN A 554 -2.92 0.58 -35.58
N LEU A 555 -2.42 0.57 -34.34
CA LEU A 555 -2.24 -0.66 -33.57
C LEU A 555 -3.58 -1.35 -33.26
N GLU A 556 -4.64 -0.58 -32.99
CA GLU A 556 -6.01 -1.12 -32.83
C GLU A 556 -6.50 -1.84 -34.08
N LYS A 557 -6.32 -1.23 -35.27
CA LYS A 557 -6.64 -1.87 -36.54
C LYS A 557 -5.89 -3.19 -36.75
N GLU A 558 -4.59 -3.24 -36.36
CA GLU A 558 -3.81 -4.48 -36.45
C GLU A 558 -4.33 -5.53 -35.47
N VAL A 559 -4.64 -5.14 -34.23
CA VAL A 559 -5.23 -6.03 -33.21
C VAL A 559 -6.56 -6.61 -33.72
N PHE A 560 -7.47 -5.76 -34.24
CA PHE A 560 -8.78 -6.19 -34.73
C PHE A 560 -8.70 -7.04 -36.00
N LYS A 561 -7.71 -6.77 -36.86
CA LYS A 561 -7.44 -7.62 -38.04
C LYS A 561 -7.05 -9.05 -37.63
N ILE A 562 -6.25 -9.20 -36.56
CA ILE A 562 -5.82 -10.52 -36.07
C ILE A 562 -6.94 -11.22 -35.29
N SER A 563 -7.64 -10.49 -34.42
CA SER A 563 -8.74 -11.04 -33.64
C SER A 563 -10.03 -11.28 -34.44
N LYS A 564 -10.13 -10.70 -35.64
CA LYS A 564 -11.35 -10.67 -36.47
C LYS A 564 -12.59 -10.11 -35.74
N LYS A 565 -12.39 -9.38 -34.66
CA LYS A 565 -13.45 -8.78 -33.82
C LYS A 565 -12.95 -7.45 -33.26
N GLU A 566 -13.85 -6.49 -33.12
CA GLU A 566 -13.61 -5.28 -32.33
C GLU A 566 -13.97 -5.55 -30.87
N PHE A 567 -13.13 -5.12 -29.97
CA PHE A 567 -13.29 -5.27 -28.53
C PHE A 567 -12.49 -4.20 -27.78
N ASN A 568 -12.76 -4.01 -26.48
CA ASN A 568 -11.99 -3.09 -25.67
C ASN A 568 -10.64 -3.73 -25.25
N ILE A 569 -9.55 -3.32 -25.90
CA ILE A 569 -8.17 -3.81 -25.66
C ILE A 569 -7.71 -3.49 -24.22
N ALA A 570 -8.21 -2.41 -23.62
CA ALA A 570 -7.94 -2.05 -22.24
C ALA A 570 -8.62 -2.98 -21.23
N SER A 571 -9.66 -3.74 -21.63
CA SER A 571 -10.36 -4.66 -20.75
C SER A 571 -9.60 -5.99 -20.59
N PRO A 572 -9.04 -6.31 -19.41
CA PRO A 572 -8.33 -7.57 -19.20
C PRO A 572 -9.20 -8.81 -19.47
N LYS A 573 -10.51 -8.71 -19.21
CA LYS A 573 -11.47 -9.80 -19.43
C LYS A 573 -11.64 -10.09 -20.91
N GLN A 574 -11.98 -9.07 -21.70
CA GLN A 574 -12.18 -9.22 -23.14
C GLN A 574 -10.89 -9.65 -23.86
N LEU A 575 -9.76 -9.02 -23.50
CA LEU A 575 -8.46 -9.38 -24.05
C LEU A 575 -8.11 -10.85 -23.71
N GLY A 576 -8.38 -11.30 -22.49
CA GLY A 576 -8.17 -12.69 -22.10
C GLY A 576 -9.03 -13.66 -22.91
N GLU A 577 -10.29 -13.35 -23.13
CA GLU A 577 -11.19 -14.17 -23.97
C GLU A 577 -10.66 -14.29 -25.41
N ILE A 578 -10.20 -13.20 -26.00
CA ILE A 578 -9.60 -13.20 -27.35
C ILE A 578 -8.34 -14.07 -27.41
N ILE A 579 -7.40 -13.88 -26.47
CA ILE A 579 -6.13 -14.60 -26.50
C ILE A 579 -6.35 -16.10 -26.35
N TYR A 580 -7.16 -16.50 -25.40
CA TYR A 580 -7.25 -17.91 -24.99
C TYR A 580 -8.38 -18.69 -25.64
N ASN A 581 -9.53 -18.06 -25.91
CA ASN A 581 -10.67 -18.73 -26.51
C ASN A 581 -10.69 -18.60 -28.04
N ASP A 582 -10.48 -17.40 -28.59
CA ASP A 582 -10.58 -17.15 -30.03
C ASP A 582 -9.29 -17.50 -30.78
N LEU A 583 -8.14 -16.99 -30.27
CA LEU A 583 -6.84 -17.26 -30.91
C LEU A 583 -6.19 -18.55 -30.42
N LYS A 584 -6.72 -19.20 -29.38
CA LYS A 584 -6.25 -20.47 -28.80
C LYS A 584 -4.76 -20.50 -28.51
N ILE A 585 -4.19 -19.36 -28.06
CA ILE A 585 -2.78 -19.27 -27.73
C ILE A 585 -2.54 -20.07 -26.45
N ALA A 586 -1.67 -21.11 -26.54
CA ALA A 586 -1.35 -22.01 -25.43
C ALA A 586 -0.56 -21.31 -24.32
N GLY A 587 -0.76 -21.70 -23.06
CA GLY A 587 -0.01 -21.17 -21.90
C GLY A 587 -0.93 -20.52 -20.86
N LEU A 588 -2.11 -21.08 -20.66
CA LEU A 588 -3.15 -20.62 -19.73
C LEU A 588 -2.64 -20.42 -18.30
N LYS A 589 -2.57 -19.16 -17.86
CA LYS A 589 -2.54 -18.80 -16.43
C LYS A 589 -3.88 -18.13 -16.09
N LYS A 590 -4.65 -18.75 -15.22
CA LYS A 590 -5.82 -18.12 -14.61
C LYS A 590 -5.38 -17.34 -13.37
N THR A 591 -6.00 -16.19 -13.15
CA THR A 591 -5.84 -15.44 -11.91
C THR A 591 -6.47 -16.19 -10.74
N LYS A 592 -6.16 -15.84 -9.49
CA LYS A 592 -6.82 -16.38 -8.29
C LYS A 592 -8.35 -16.22 -8.32
N LYS A 593 -8.89 -15.30 -9.13
CA LYS A 593 -10.33 -15.08 -9.34
C LYS A 593 -10.91 -15.85 -10.53
N GLY A 594 -10.16 -16.78 -11.14
CA GLY A 594 -10.61 -17.63 -12.26
C GLY A 594 -10.62 -16.94 -13.63
N SER A 595 -10.29 -15.66 -13.74
CA SER A 595 -10.18 -14.94 -15.01
C SER A 595 -8.83 -15.18 -15.67
N PHE A 596 -8.74 -15.04 -16.99
CA PHE A 596 -7.49 -15.16 -17.73
C PHE A 596 -6.49 -14.06 -17.34
N ALA A 597 -5.22 -14.45 -17.14
CA ALA A 597 -4.18 -13.51 -16.82
C ALA A 597 -3.69 -12.79 -18.08
N THR A 598 -3.74 -11.45 -18.09
CA THR A 598 -3.28 -10.59 -19.18
C THR A 598 -2.32 -9.51 -18.72
N SER A 599 -1.56 -9.80 -17.62
CA SER A 599 -0.51 -8.89 -17.14
C SER A 599 0.59 -8.69 -18.20
N ALA A 600 1.35 -7.61 -18.08
CA ALA A 600 2.47 -7.34 -18.99
C ALA A 600 3.43 -8.53 -19.07
N SER A 601 3.80 -9.11 -17.93
CA SER A 601 4.68 -10.28 -17.87
C SER A 601 4.16 -11.50 -18.64
N VAL A 602 2.84 -11.76 -18.56
CA VAL A 602 2.21 -12.88 -19.31
C VAL A 602 2.23 -12.60 -20.82
N LEU A 603 1.89 -11.37 -21.22
CA LEU A 603 1.93 -10.98 -22.64
C LEU A 603 3.35 -11.00 -23.19
N GLU A 604 4.34 -10.57 -22.41
CA GLU A 604 5.75 -10.67 -22.77
C GLU A 604 6.20 -12.11 -22.94
N ASP A 605 5.79 -13.03 -22.06
CA ASP A 605 6.08 -14.45 -22.18
C ASP A 605 5.49 -15.05 -23.48
N LEU A 606 4.28 -14.63 -23.84
CA LEU A 606 3.64 -15.06 -25.08
C LEU A 606 4.31 -14.45 -26.31
N ALA A 607 4.70 -13.17 -26.23
CA ALA A 607 5.46 -12.51 -27.32
C ALA A 607 6.83 -13.15 -27.53
N PHE A 608 7.52 -13.51 -26.44
CA PHE A 608 8.79 -14.23 -26.46
C PHE A 608 8.68 -15.60 -27.15
N LYS A 609 7.55 -16.29 -26.98
CA LYS A 609 7.22 -17.53 -27.67
C LYS A 609 6.87 -17.36 -29.17
N GLY A 610 7.01 -16.15 -29.71
CA GLY A 610 6.79 -15.84 -31.12
C GLY A 610 5.37 -15.43 -31.50
N HIS A 611 4.47 -15.25 -30.53
CA HIS A 611 3.09 -14.83 -30.81
C HIS A 611 3.04 -13.33 -31.12
N LYS A 612 2.62 -12.99 -32.34
CA LYS A 612 2.57 -11.58 -32.81
C LYS A 612 1.51 -10.74 -32.07
N PHE A 613 0.34 -11.33 -31.79
CA PHE A 613 -0.78 -10.61 -31.18
C PHE A 613 -0.45 -10.01 -29.81
N PRO A 614 0.12 -10.75 -28.83
CA PRO A 614 0.54 -10.19 -27.55
C PRO A 614 1.57 -9.06 -27.68
N LYS A 615 2.48 -9.13 -28.67
CA LYS A 615 3.46 -8.07 -28.92
C LYS A 615 2.76 -6.77 -29.33
N ILE A 616 1.82 -6.81 -30.27
CA ILE A 616 1.08 -5.61 -30.72
C ILE A 616 0.25 -5.02 -29.56
N VAL A 617 -0.34 -5.88 -28.70
CA VAL A 617 -1.06 -5.43 -27.51
C VAL A 617 -0.12 -4.73 -26.51
N LEU A 618 1.11 -5.23 -26.35
CA LEU A 618 2.12 -4.56 -25.50
C LEU A 618 2.51 -3.19 -26.08
N ASP A 619 2.74 -3.09 -27.38
CA ASP A 619 3.05 -1.84 -28.06
C ASP A 619 1.88 -0.85 -27.93
N TRP A 620 0.63 -1.31 -28.11
CA TRP A 620 -0.57 -0.50 -27.89
C TRP A 620 -0.65 0.03 -26.45
N ARG A 621 -0.42 -0.84 -25.45
CA ARG A 621 -0.41 -0.45 -24.03
C ARG A 621 0.66 0.59 -23.73
N GLN A 622 1.85 0.43 -24.30
CA GLN A 622 2.96 1.36 -24.11
C GLN A 622 2.61 2.73 -24.64
N VAL A 623 2.16 2.83 -25.90
CA VAL A 623 1.80 4.11 -26.51
C VAL A 623 0.61 4.76 -25.83
N SER A 624 -0.41 3.97 -25.45
CA SER A 624 -1.57 4.46 -24.69
C SER A 624 -1.16 5.02 -23.33
N LYS A 625 -0.24 4.35 -22.64
CA LYS A 625 0.30 4.86 -21.38
C LYS A 625 1.05 6.17 -21.57
N LEU A 626 1.89 6.27 -22.60
CA LEU A 626 2.65 7.49 -22.89
C LEU A 626 1.72 8.66 -23.21
N LYS A 627 0.67 8.40 -23.99
CA LYS A 627 -0.35 9.40 -24.31
C LYS A 627 -1.05 9.87 -23.04
N ASN A 628 -1.69 8.95 -22.32
CA ASN A 628 -2.56 9.30 -21.18
C ASN A 628 -1.78 9.87 -19.99
N THR A 629 -0.60 9.30 -19.69
CA THR A 629 0.17 9.68 -18.48
C THR A 629 1.01 10.93 -18.70
N TYR A 630 1.49 11.17 -19.93
CA TYR A 630 2.40 12.28 -20.18
C TYR A 630 1.85 13.32 -21.15
N SER A 631 1.56 12.99 -22.42
CA SER A 631 1.18 14.04 -23.37
C SER A 631 -0.17 14.71 -23.07
N ASP A 632 -1.11 13.98 -22.45
CA ASP A 632 -2.42 14.52 -22.08
C ASP A 632 -2.43 15.08 -20.64
N SER A 633 -1.80 14.40 -19.69
CA SER A 633 -1.86 14.76 -18.26
C SER A 633 -0.85 15.86 -17.89
N LEU A 634 0.39 15.87 -18.43
CA LEU A 634 1.40 16.86 -18.04
C LEU A 634 0.95 18.32 -18.23
N PRO A 635 0.20 18.70 -19.27
CA PRO A 635 -0.31 20.07 -19.40
C PRO A 635 -1.19 20.51 -18.22
N GLU A 636 -1.88 19.58 -17.56
CA GLU A 636 -2.74 19.86 -16.38
C GLU A 636 -1.92 20.18 -15.13
N HIS A 637 -0.66 19.70 -15.07
CA HIS A 637 0.28 19.97 -13.98
C HIS A 637 1.09 21.27 -14.16
N ILE A 638 0.91 22.00 -15.27
CA ILE A 638 1.59 23.28 -15.45
C ILE A 638 0.98 24.32 -14.52
N ASN A 639 1.78 24.81 -13.59
CA ASN A 639 1.34 25.84 -12.66
C ASN A 639 1.03 27.14 -13.44
N PRO A 640 -0.16 27.73 -13.29
CA PRO A 640 -0.59 28.90 -14.08
C PRO A 640 0.27 30.15 -13.81
N ASN A 641 0.90 30.26 -12.65
CA ASN A 641 1.71 31.41 -12.25
C ASN A 641 3.15 31.31 -12.72
N THR A 642 3.79 30.15 -12.51
CA THR A 642 5.20 29.93 -12.86
C THR A 642 5.39 29.47 -14.32
N LYS A 643 4.34 28.91 -14.96
CA LYS A 643 4.36 28.24 -16.27
C LYS A 643 5.28 27.00 -16.30
N ARG A 644 5.59 26.44 -15.14
CA ARG A 644 6.48 25.29 -14.97
C ARG A 644 5.73 24.13 -14.32
N VAL A 645 6.26 22.93 -14.47
CA VAL A 645 5.80 21.74 -13.75
C VAL A 645 6.64 21.55 -12.50
N HIS A 646 5.97 21.38 -11.37
CA HIS A 646 6.58 21.21 -10.07
C HIS A 646 6.28 19.80 -9.58
N THR A 647 7.27 18.90 -9.68
CA THR A 647 7.15 17.54 -9.12
C THR A 647 7.39 17.59 -7.62
N SER A 648 6.85 16.64 -6.86
CA SER A 648 7.19 16.44 -5.46
C SER A 648 8.19 15.30 -5.30
N PHE A 649 9.33 15.54 -4.65
CA PHE A 649 10.31 14.52 -4.31
C PHE A 649 10.02 13.89 -2.96
N LEU A 650 9.80 12.57 -2.94
CA LEU A 650 9.50 11.80 -1.75
C LEU A 650 10.79 11.22 -1.16
N LEU A 651 11.20 11.67 0.01
CA LEU A 651 12.42 11.25 0.70
C LEU A 651 12.29 9.86 1.35
N ALA A 652 11.11 9.52 1.85
CA ALA A 652 10.86 8.30 2.65
C ALA A 652 10.04 7.22 1.90
N ALA A 653 10.09 7.20 0.57
CA ALA A 653 9.25 6.31 -0.24
C ALA A 653 9.88 4.95 -0.55
N THR A 654 11.20 4.84 -0.58
CA THR A 654 11.92 3.62 -0.95
C THR A 654 12.66 3.01 0.25
N THR A 655 12.99 1.72 0.19
CA THR A 655 13.76 1.07 1.26
C THR A 655 15.28 1.30 1.14
N THR A 656 15.74 1.76 -0.01
CA THR A 656 17.16 1.87 -0.35
C THR A 656 17.73 3.28 -0.26
N GLY A 657 16.94 4.28 0.10
CA GLY A 657 17.39 5.68 0.12
C GLY A 657 17.17 6.44 -1.20
N ARG A 658 16.74 5.78 -2.26
CA ARG A 658 16.41 6.49 -3.52
C ARG A 658 15.24 7.44 -3.31
N LEU A 659 15.33 8.62 -3.91
CA LEU A 659 14.19 9.52 -4.01
C LEU A 659 13.14 8.94 -4.96
N ALA A 660 11.89 9.24 -4.71
CA ALA A 660 10.81 9.01 -5.66
C ALA A 660 10.20 10.36 -6.07
N SER A 661 9.57 10.41 -7.23
CA SER A 661 8.91 11.61 -7.76
C SER A 661 7.41 11.32 -7.91
N SER A 662 6.57 12.27 -7.50
CA SER A 662 5.11 12.19 -7.64
C SER A 662 4.53 13.55 -8.04
N ASP A 663 3.35 13.53 -8.59
CA ASP A 663 2.48 14.67 -8.84
C ASP A 663 3.09 15.80 -9.69
N PRO A 664 3.66 15.53 -10.88
CA PRO A 664 3.69 14.26 -11.61
C PRO A 664 4.99 13.46 -11.39
N ASN A 665 4.95 12.13 -11.62
CA ASN A 665 6.16 11.31 -11.58
C ASN A 665 6.99 11.49 -12.84
N LEU A 666 8.08 12.27 -12.76
CA LEU A 666 8.99 12.53 -13.85
C LEU A 666 10.11 11.48 -14.01
N GLN A 667 10.38 10.69 -12.96
CA GLN A 667 11.43 9.67 -12.99
C GLN A 667 11.09 8.45 -13.87
N ASN A 668 9.81 8.26 -14.22
CA ASN A 668 9.34 7.14 -15.02
C ASN A 668 9.18 7.44 -16.52
N ILE A 669 9.59 8.62 -17.00
CA ILE A 669 9.55 8.94 -18.43
C ILE A 669 10.61 8.09 -19.17
N PRO A 670 10.21 7.22 -20.12
CA PRO A 670 11.12 6.30 -20.78
C PRO A 670 12.25 7.01 -21.53
N ILE A 671 13.44 6.42 -21.49
CA ILE A 671 14.62 6.93 -22.19
C ILE A 671 14.98 6.09 -23.42
N LYS A 672 14.65 4.77 -23.38
CA LYS A 672 15.09 3.80 -24.39
C LYS A 672 14.25 3.81 -25.67
N SER A 673 13.00 4.28 -25.61
CA SER A 673 12.11 4.31 -26.77
C SER A 673 12.11 5.69 -27.41
N GLU A 674 12.01 5.75 -28.74
CA GLU A 674 11.89 7.01 -29.49
C GLU A 674 10.68 7.85 -29.00
N ASP A 675 9.55 7.20 -28.75
CA ASP A 675 8.36 7.86 -28.21
C ASP A 675 8.61 8.47 -26.80
N GLY A 676 9.45 7.82 -25.99
CA GLY A 676 9.86 8.37 -24.68
C GLY A 676 10.81 9.56 -24.81
N LYS A 677 11.78 9.48 -25.72
CA LYS A 677 12.67 10.60 -26.04
C LYS A 677 11.89 11.80 -26.59
N ASP A 678 10.87 11.57 -27.40
CA ASP A 678 10.00 12.62 -27.88
C ASP A 678 9.27 13.34 -26.74
N ILE A 679 8.80 12.63 -25.71
CA ILE A 679 8.21 13.26 -24.51
C ILE A 679 9.23 14.14 -23.79
N ARG A 680 10.47 13.69 -23.66
CA ARG A 680 11.53 14.46 -23.00
C ARG A 680 11.86 15.77 -23.72
N LYS A 681 11.67 15.84 -25.05
CA LYS A 681 11.84 17.08 -25.81
C LYS A 681 10.87 18.21 -25.41
N ALA A 682 9.76 17.87 -24.78
CA ALA A 682 8.81 18.85 -24.25
C ALA A 682 9.34 19.62 -23.04
N PHE A 683 10.34 19.09 -22.34
CA PHE A 683 10.95 19.76 -21.19
C PHE A 683 12.10 20.64 -21.67
N THR A 684 11.93 21.94 -21.53
CA THR A 684 12.83 22.95 -22.08
C THR A 684 13.48 23.80 -21.01
N SER A 685 14.54 24.48 -21.36
CA SER A 685 15.11 25.57 -20.55
C SER A 685 14.38 26.89 -20.84
N LYS A 686 14.42 27.80 -19.87
CA LYS A 686 13.97 29.17 -20.13
C LYS A 686 14.90 29.91 -21.11
N LYS A 687 14.42 30.99 -21.67
CA LYS A 687 15.18 31.80 -22.62
C LYS A 687 16.57 32.15 -22.10
N ASP A 688 17.60 32.12 -22.97
CA ASP A 688 19.00 32.40 -22.68
C ASP A 688 19.65 31.43 -21.65
N HIS A 689 19.02 30.29 -21.40
CA HIS A 689 19.54 29.19 -20.60
C HIS A 689 19.67 27.93 -21.47
N LEU A 690 20.31 26.92 -20.88
CA LEU A 690 20.38 25.56 -21.41
C LEU A 690 20.17 24.57 -20.27
N LEU A 691 19.86 23.33 -20.63
CA LEU A 691 19.83 22.23 -19.68
C LEU A 691 21.18 21.50 -19.72
N ILE A 692 21.68 21.16 -18.55
CA ILE A 692 22.85 20.27 -18.38
C ILE A 692 22.39 19.06 -17.62
N SER A 693 22.63 17.85 -18.16
CA SER A 693 22.54 16.63 -17.38
C SER A 693 23.90 16.15 -16.94
N ALA A 694 23.97 15.57 -15.76
CA ALA A 694 25.13 14.93 -15.20
C ALA A 694 24.73 13.58 -14.60
N ASP A 695 25.19 12.50 -15.24
CA ASP A 695 24.88 11.12 -14.88
C ASP A 695 26.14 10.37 -14.42
N TYR A 696 26.04 9.66 -13.29
CA TYR A 696 27.13 8.81 -12.84
C TYR A 696 27.30 7.60 -13.74
N ASN A 697 28.47 7.48 -14.35
CA ASN A 697 28.79 6.37 -15.25
C ASN A 697 28.97 5.05 -14.48
N GLN A 698 28.00 4.12 -14.68
CA GLN A 698 28.03 2.76 -14.13
C GLN A 698 28.23 2.69 -12.60
N ILE A 699 27.64 3.61 -11.85
CA ILE A 699 27.88 3.75 -10.40
C ILE A 699 27.65 2.45 -9.63
N GLU A 700 26.60 1.68 -9.93
CA GLU A 700 26.30 0.42 -9.22
C GLU A 700 27.37 -0.64 -9.44
N MET A 701 27.97 -0.70 -10.64
CA MET A 701 29.09 -1.62 -10.94
C MET A 701 30.36 -1.20 -10.21
N ARG A 702 30.63 0.11 -10.10
CA ARG A 702 31.79 0.64 -9.36
C ARG A 702 31.66 0.36 -7.86
N ILE A 703 30.46 0.52 -7.31
CA ILE A 703 30.14 0.19 -5.92
C ILE A 703 30.27 -1.33 -5.69
N LEU A 704 29.74 -2.17 -6.60
CA LEU A 704 29.89 -3.64 -6.49
C LEU A 704 31.35 -4.05 -6.50
N ALA A 705 32.17 -3.47 -7.39
CA ALA A 705 33.60 -3.75 -7.45
C ALA A 705 34.31 -3.40 -6.14
N ASP A 706 33.87 -2.34 -5.47
CA ASP A 706 34.41 -1.89 -4.19
C ASP A 706 33.93 -2.78 -3.03
N LEU A 707 32.61 -3.03 -2.91
CA LEU A 707 32.01 -3.84 -1.86
C LEU A 707 32.44 -5.31 -1.87
N ALA A 708 32.58 -5.89 -3.06
CA ALA A 708 33.00 -7.27 -3.24
C ALA A 708 34.52 -7.44 -3.39
N ASP A 709 35.28 -6.35 -3.37
CA ASP A 709 36.75 -6.30 -3.57
C ASP A 709 37.26 -6.98 -4.84
N VAL A 710 36.55 -6.79 -5.96
CA VAL A 710 36.90 -7.42 -7.24
C VAL A 710 38.06 -6.69 -7.89
N LYS A 711 39.28 -7.22 -7.75
CA LYS A 711 40.52 -6.56 -8.20
C LYS A 711 40.53 -6.27 -9.69
N GLU A 712 40.05 -7.20 -10.52
CA GLU A 712 39.98 -7.06 -11.98
C GLU A 712 39.07 -5.88 -12.38
N LEU A 713 37.87 -5.77 -11.80
CA LEU A 713 36.96 -4.68 -12.08
C LEU A 713 37.51 -3.33 -11.59
N LYS A 714 38.13 -3.31 -10.39
CA LYS A 714 38.81 -2.11 -9.87
C LYS A 714 39.91 -1.61 -10.80
N LYS A 715 40.73 -2.52 -11.29
CA LYS A 715 41.81 -2.22 -12.28
C LYS A 715 41.22 -1.66 -13.57
N ALA A 716 40.22 -2.32 -14.11
CA ALA A 716 39.56 -1.90 -15.35
C ALA A 716 38.95 -0.50 -15.22
N PHE A 717 38.27 -0.19 -14.11
CA PHE A 717 37.75 1.14 -13.86
C PHE A 717 38.84 2.22 -13.71
N LYS A 718 39.95 1.90 -13.08
CA LYS A 718 41.12 2.83 -13.00
C LYS A 718 41.72 3.11 -14.37
N ASN A 719 41.73 2.14 -15.26
CA ASN A 719 42.26 2.26 -16.62
C ASN A 719 41.23 2.81 -17.63
N ASN A 720 40.00 3.16 -17.20
CA ASN A 720 38.87 3.54 -18.07
C ASN A 720 38.56 2.49 -19.16
N GLU A 721 38.74 1.19 -18.86
CA GLU A 721 38.39 0.09 -19.77
C GLU A 721 36.85 -0.13 -19.77
N ASP A 722 36.31 -0.59 -20.90
CA ASP A 722 34.89 -0.94 -21.01
C ASP A 722 34.61 -2.26 -20.28
N ILE A 723 34.00 -2.14 -19.10
CA ILE A 723 33.67 -3.29 -18.24
C ILE A 723 32.79 -4.32 -18.95
N HIS A 724 31.87 -3.89 -19.81
CA HIS A 724 30.98 -4.81 -20.50
C HIS A 724 31.73 -5.60 -21.58
N SER A 725 32.68 -4.97 -22.26
CA SER A 725 33.56 -5.65 -23.19
C SER A 725 34.55 -6.59 -22.47
N LEU A 726 35.08 -6.17 -21.30
CA LEU A 726 35.90 -7.01 -20.45
C LEU A 726 35.11 -8.26 -20.00
N THR A 727 33.92 -8.07 -19.48
CA THR A 727 33.06 -9.18 -19.06
C THR A 727 32.71 -10.11 -20.23
N ALA A 728 32.40 -9.55 -21.41
CA ALA A 728 32.14 -10.36 -22.61
C ALA A 728 33.36 -11.19 -23.01
N SER A 729 34.55 -10.58 -23.06
CA SER A 729 35.81 -11.28 -23.35
C SER A 729 36.01 -12.48 -22.43
N GLN A 730 35.71 -12.32 -21.15
CA GLN A 730 35.90 -13.35 -20.14
C GLN A 730 34.81 -14.44 -20.16
N ILE A 731 33.54 -14.08 -20.33
CA ILE A 731 32.44 -15.08 -20.39
C ILE A 731 32.52 -15.92 -21.68
N PHE A 732 32.80 -15.27 -22.80
CA PHE A 732 32.84 -15.94 -24.12
C PHE A 732 34.22 -16.46 -24.47
N ASN A 733 35.24 -16.27 -23.61
CA ASN A 733 36.62 -16.66 -23.78
C ASN A 733 37.21 -16.19 -25.13
N ILE A 734 37.07 -14.92 -25.45
CA ILE A 734 37.54 -14.25 -26.67
C ILE A 734 38.39 -13.03 -26.35
N ASP A 735 39.25 -12.66 -27.26
CA ASP A 735 40.05 -11.44 -27.13
C ASP A 735 39.11 -10.21 -27.01
N ILE A 736 39.40 -9.29 -26.10
CA ILE A 736 38.58 -8.10 -25.84
C ILE A 736 38.38 -7.23 -27.11
N LYS A 737 39.38 -7.22 -27.98
CA LYS A 737 39.33 -6.48 -29.28
C LYS A 737 38.40 -7.13 -30.30
N LYS A 738 38.02 -8.39 -30.09
CA LYS A 738 37.14 -9.18 -30.96
C LYS A 738 35.72 -9.24 -30.44
N VAL A 739 35.41 -8.60 -29.31
CA VAL A 739 34.09 -8.56 -28.74
C VAL A 739 33.15 -7.77 -29.65
N ASP A 740 32.12 -8.42 -30.18
CA ASP A 740 31.09 -7.76 -30.98
C ASP A 740 30.02 -7.04 -30.12
N GLN A 741 29.19 -6.27 -30.79
CA GLN A 741 28.16 -5.50 -30.11
C GLN A 741 27.06 -6.34 -29.41
N ASP A 742 26.73 -7.52 -29.94
CA ASP A 742 25.75 -8.43 -29.33
C ASP A 742 26.33 -9.09 -28.07
N GLN A 743 27.57 -9.55 -28.13
CA GLN A 743 28.29 -10.09 -26.97
C GLN A 743 28.44 -9.05 -25.87
N ARG A 744 28.80 -7.80 -26.23
CA ARG A 744 28.85 -6.68 -25.28
C ARG A 744 27.48 -6.39 -24.66
N ARG A 745 26.41 -6.43 -25.46
CA ARG A 745 25.03 -6.24 -24.99
C ARG A 745 24.61 -7.34 -24.04
N LYS A 746 24.92 -8.59 -24.35
CA LYS A 746 24.67 -9.75 -23.47
C LYS A 746 25.42 -9.61 -22.15
N ALA A 747 26.69 -9.29 -22.18
CA ALA A 747 27.51 -9.06 -20.99
C ALA A 747 26.99 -7.89 -20.14
N LYS A 748 26.53 -6.81 -20.78
CA LYS A 748 25.84 -5.71 -20.07
C LYS A 748 24.60 -6.20 -19.33
N ALA A 749 23.79 -7.03 -19.97
CA ALA A 749 22.60 -7.61 -19.36
C ALA A 749 22.93 -8.56 -18.19
N ILE A 750 24.01 -9.34 -18.31
CA ILE A 750 24.50 -10.22 -17.25
C ILE A 750 25.00 -9.38 -16.06
N ASN A 751 25.86 -8.39 -16.28
CA ASN A 751 26.40 -7.53 -15.23
C ASN A 751 25.28 -6.88 -14.39
N PHE A 752 24.32 -6.22 -15.04
CA PHE A 752 23.19 -5.63 -14.32
C PHE A 752 22.24 -6.67 -13.74
N GLY A 753 22.01 -7.77 -14.47
CA GLY A 753 21.17 -8.85 -13.99
C GLY A 753 21.65 -9.42 -12.66
N ILE A 754 22.96 -9.63 -12.51
CA ILE A 754 23.56 -10.15 -11.28
C ILE A 754 23.40 -9.19 -10.12
N ILE A 755 23.60 -7.89 -10.32
CA ILE A 755 23.36 -6.85 -9.30
C ILE A 755 21.92 -6.95 -8.77
N TYR A 756 20.96 -7.17 -9.67
CA TYR A 756 19.55 -7.29 -9.32
C TYR A 756 19.10 -8.71 -8.93
N GLY A 757 20.07 -9.65 -8.81
CA GLY A 757 19.79 -11.02 -8.43
C GLY A 757 18.91 -11.77 -9.45
N ILE A 758 19.17 -11.57 -10.75
CA ILE A 758 18.38 -12.18 -11.83
C ILE A 758 18.44 -13.70 -11.74
N SER A 759 17.31 -14.37 -11.98
CA SER A 759 17.27 -15.82 -12.12
C SER A 759 17.74 -16.23 -13.51
N GLN A 760 18.22 -17.46 -13.64
CA GLN A 760 18.56 -18.09 -14.90
C GLN A 760 17.46 -17.90 -15.97
N TYR A 761 16.21 -18.16 -15.62
CA TYR A 761 15.04 -17.95 -16.50
C TYR A 761 14.88 -16.47 -16.90
N GLY A 762 15.05 -15.55 -15.94
CA GLY A 762 14.98 -14.12 -16.21
C GLY A 762 16.07 -13.65 -17.18
N LEU A 763 17.30 -14.14 -17.00
CA LEU A 763 18.42 -13.83 -17.87
C LEU A 763 18.20 -14.40 -19.27
N ALA A 764 17.83 -15.68 -19.39
CA ALA A 764 17.52 -16.33 -20.66
C ALA A 764 16.53 -15.52 -21.51
N LYS A 765 15.45 -15.02 -20.86
CA LYS A 765 14.46 -14.17 -21.50
C LYS A 765 15.04 -12.81 -21.93
N GLN A 766 15.86 -12.18 -21.07
CA GLN A 766 16.38 -10.84 -21.30
C GLN A 766 17.38 -10.79 -22.47
N ILE A 767 18.21 -11.82 -22.62
CA ILE A 767 19.23 -11.88 -23.67
C ILE A 767 18.85 -12.79 -24.85
N ASN A 768 17.63 -13.35 -24.83
CA ASN A 768 17.05 -14.20 -25.87
C ASN A 768 17.89 -15.46 -26.17
N VAL A 769 18.21 -16.22 -25.15
CA VAL A 769 18.92 -17.49 -25.22
C VAL A 769 18.15 -18.60 -24.50
N SER A 770 18.61 -19.86 -24.63
CA SER A 770 18.06 -20.98 -23.87
C SER A 770 18.36 -20.84 -22.37
N ASN A 771 17.57 -21.54 -21.52
CA ASN A 771 17.87 -21.60 -20.09
C ASN A 771 19.25 -22.21 -19.80
N TYR A 772 19.64 -23.20 -20.60
CA TYR A 772 20.94 -23.86 -20.46
C TYR A 772 22.09 -22.88 -20.73
N GLU A 773 22.06 -22.16 -21.85
CA GLU A 773 23.06 -21.14 -22.16
C GLU A 773 23.12 -20.02 -21.10
N ALA A 774 21.97 -19.58 -20.59
CA ALA A 774 21.95 -18.60 -19.52
C ALA A 774 22.59 -19.10 -18.23
N GLU A 775 22.44 -20.39 -17.91
CA GLU A 775 23.12 -21.04 -16.80
C GLU A 775 24.65 -21.11 -17.00
N GLU A 776 25.10 -21.51 -18.20
CA GLU A 776 26.53 -21.51 -18.55
C GLU A 776 27.13 -20.11 -18.39
N PHE A 777 26.45 -19.05 -18.86
CA PHE A 777 26.93 -17.67 -18.72
C PHE A 777 27.00 -17.21 -17.26
N LEU A 778 26.04 -17.59 -16.43
CA LEU A 778 26.09 -17.28 -15.00
C LEU A 778 27.21 -18.02 -14.29
N ASN A 779 27.42 -19.32 -14.63
CA ASN A 779 28.49 -20.13 -14.06
C ASN A 779 29.87 -19.59 -14.48
N ALA A 780 30.05 -19.25 -15.76
CA ALA A 780 31.28 -18.62 -16.27
C ALA A 780 31.57 -17.28 -15.58
N TYR A 781 30.52 -16.46 -15.37
CA TYR A 781 30.66 -15.19 -14.66
C TYR A 781 31.14 -15.38 -13.21
N PHE A 782 30.50 -16.26 -12.45
CA PHE A 782 30.88 -16.51 -11.06
C PHE A 782 32.22 -17.28 -10.91
N ALA A 783 32.60 -18.07 -11.90
CA ALA A 783 33.95 -18.67 -11.95
C ALA A 783 35.03 -17.59 -12.14
N LYS A 784 34.70 -16.52 -12.89
CA LYS A 784 35.62 -15.42 -13.17
C LYS A 784 35.65 -14.36 -12.06
N PHE A 785 34.52 -14.11 -11.45
CA PHE A 785 34.36 -13.14 -10.36
C PHE A 785 33.81 -13.83 -9.09
N PRO A 786 34.55 -14.73 -8.46
CA PRO A 786 34.09 -15.50 -7.31
C PRO A 786 33.79 -14.60 -6.09
N GLU A 787 34.46 -13.45 -5.99
CA GLU A 787 34.26 -12.49 -4.90
C GLU A 787 32.84 -11.94 -4.87
N ILE A 788 32.20 -11.80 -6.05
CA ILE A 788 30.80 -11.35 -6.14
C ILE A 788 29.88 -12.40 -5.52
N LYS A 789 30.12 -13.69 -5.78
CA LYS A 789 29.33 -14.77 -5.17
C LYS A 789 29.49 -14.79 -3.65
N VAL A 790 30.71 -14.63 -3.17
CA VAL A 790 31.01 -14.53 -1.73
C VAL A 790 30.28 -13.33 -1.09
N TYR A 791 30.30 -12.17 -1.75
CA TYR A 791 29.55 -10.99 -1.31
C TYR A 791 28.05 -11.29 -1.18
N MET A 792 27.43 -11.90 -2.21
CA MET A 792 26.01 -12.23 -2.22
C MET A 792 25.65 -13.17 -1.06
N ASP A 793 26.39 -14.24 -0.89
CA ASP A 793 26.14 -15.26 0.13
C ASP A 793 26.32 -14.68 1.56
N ASN A 794 27.34 -13.84 1.75
CA ASN A 794 27.59 -13.17 3.04
C ASN A 794 26.48 -12.15 3.36
N THR A 795 26.02 -11.41 2.37
CA THR A 795 24.94 -10.44 2.51
C THR A 795 23.63 -11.13 2.93
N ILE A 796 23.29 -12.26 2.29
CA ILE A 796 22.11 -13.06 2.67
C ILE A 796 22.26 -13.61 4.10
N LYS A 797 23.41 -14.17 4.44
CA LYS A 797 23.67 -14.71 5.79
C LYS A 797 23.55 -13.60 6.86
N PHE A 798 24.12 -12.44 6.60
CA PHE A 798 24.01 -11.29 7.50
C PHE A 798 22.57 -10.83 7.64
N CYS A 799 21.84 -10.68 6.53
CA CYS A 799 20.44 -10.25 6.54
C CYS A 799 19.54 -11.25 7.28
N ARG A 800 19.72 -12.55 7.10
CA ARG A 800 18.97 -13.58 7.82
C ARG A 800 19.20 -13.52 9.33
N LYS A 801 20.40 -13.15 9.77
CA LYS A 801 20.75 -13.02 11.20
C LYS A 801 20.21 -11.73 11.82
N SER A 802 20.35 -10.60 11.10
CA SER A 802 20.07 -9.25 11.66
C SER A 802 18.71 -8.68 11.26
N GLY A 803 18.06 -9.23 10.22
CA GLY A 803 16.80 -8.71 9.67
C GLY A 803 16.97 -7.47 8.78
N TYR A 804 18.20 -7.02 8.54
CA TYR A 804 18.52 -5.86 7.70
C TYR A 804 19.88 -6.03 7.02
N VAL A 805 20.15 -5.16 6.04
CA VAL A 805 21.49 -4.95 5.48
C VAL A 805 21.89 -3.48 5.61
N ASN A 806 23.20 -3.21 5.57
CA ASN A 806 23.73 -1.85 5.58
C ASN A 806 24.31 -1.50 4.21
N ASN A 807 24.14 -0.23 3.80
CA ASN A 807 24.99 0.30 2.73
C ASN A 807 26.37 0.70 3.29
N ILE A 808 27.28 1.18 2.43
CA ILE A 808 28.66 1.55 2.82
C ILE A 808 28.73 2.72 3.81
N PHE A 809 27.70 3.56 3.87
CA PHE A 809 27.60 4.69 4.80
C PHE A 809 26.89 4.32 6.11
N GLY A 810 26.39 3.08 6.22
CA GLY A 810 25.74 2.56 7.42
C GLY A 810 24.22 2.68 7.47
N ARG A 811 23.57 3.18 6.41
CA ARG A 811 22.08 3.16 6.31
C ARG A 811 21.56 1.74 6.32
N ARG A 812 20.53 1.48 7.12
CA ARG A 812 19.86 0.18 7.23
C ARG A 812 18.66 0.08 6.28
N SER A 813 18.56 -1.06 5.62
CA SER A 813 17.37 -1.49 4.87
C SER A 813 16.85 -2.78 5.50
N HIS A 814 15.61 -2.78 5.99
CA HIS A 814 15.03 -3.93 6.71
C HIS A 814 14.25 -4.86 5.77
N PHE A 815 14.35 -6.17 6.02
CA PHE A 815 13.74 -7.23 5.21
C PHE A 815 12.96 -8.22 6.06
N ASN A 816 11.72 -7.90 6.38
CA ASN A 816 10.86 -8.70 7.28
C ASN A 816 10.59 -10.12 6.78
N GLY A 817 10.64 -10.37 5.47
CA GLY A 817 10.38 -11.68 4.85
C GLY A 817 11.64 -12.49 4.50
N ILE A 818 12.84 -12.10 4.99
CA ILE A 818 14.11 -12.77 4.62
C ILE A 818 14.18 -14.24 5.09
N ASN A 819 13.48 -14.56 6.18
CA ASN A 819 13.38 -15.92 6.75
C ASN A 819 12.01 -16.55 6.51
N ASP A 820 11.20 -16.05 5.56
CA ASP A 820 9.87 -16.56 5.25
C ASP A 820 9.94 -18.02 4.78
N LYS A 821 8.99 -18.85 5.22
CA LYS A 821 8.90 -20.28 4.79
C LYS A 821 8.52 -20.40 3.31
N ASN A 822 7.76 -19.41 2.78
CA ASN A 822 7.43 -19.35 1.38
C ASN A 822 8.67 -19.03 0.54
N PHE A 823 9.09 -19.98 -0.28
CA PHE A 823 10.26 -19.85 -1.15
C PHE A 823 10.23 -18.61 -2.04
N ASN A 824 9.06 -18.27 -2.61
CA ASN A 824 8.95 -17.13 -3.51
C ASN A 824 9.13 -15.80 -2.75
N VAL A 825 8.55 -15.67 -1.55
CA VAL A 825 8.71 -14.49 -0.69
C VAL A 825 10.16 -14.38 -0.26
N ARG A 826 10.74 -15.45 0.27
CA ARG A 826 12.14 -15.49 0.70
C ARG A 826 13.11 -15.15 -0.43
N ASN A 827 12.97 -15.78 -1.58
CA ASN A 827 13.83 -15.54 -2.74
C ASN A 827 13.72 -14.10 -3.26
N PHE A 828 12.52 -13.51 -3.23
CA PHE A 828 12.34 -12.08 -3.54
C PHE A 828 13.10 -11.19 -2.54
N GLN A 829 12.99 -11.48 -1.26
CA GLN A 829 13.66 -10.72 -0.20
C GLN A 829 15.20 -10.88 -0.25
N GLU A 830 15.71 -12.08 -0.57
CA GLU A 830 17.14 -12.34 -0.74
C GLU A 830 17.74 -11.51 -1.88
N ARG A 831 17.04 -11.46 -3.03
CA ARG A 831 17.47 -10.62 -4.16
C ARG A 831 17.47 -9.13 -3.80
N ALA A 832 16.43 -8.67 -3.12
CA ALA A 832 16.33 -7.30 -2.68
C ALA A 832 17.42 -6.95 -1.64
N ALA A 833 17.76 -7.88 -0.75
CA ALA A 833 18.81 -7.73 0.24
C ALA A 833 20.21 -7.64 -0.37
N ILE A 834 20.51 -8.41 -1.42
CA ILE A 834 21.78 -8.34 -2.18
C ILE A 834 21.93 -6.96 -2.82
N ASN A 835 20.87 -6.45 -3.42
CA ASN A 835 20.88 -5.22 -4.17
C ASN A 835 20.87 -3.95 -3.28
N ALA A 836 20.25 -4.01 -2.10
CA ALA A 836 20.05 -2.84 -1.26
C ALA A 836 21.35 -2.13 -0.82
N PRO A 837 22.45 -2.80 -0.46
CA PRO A 837 23.72 -2.14 -0.17
C PRO A 837 24.26 -1.35 -1.36
N ILE A 838 24.13 -1.89 -2.57
CA ILE A 838 24.64 -1.27 -3.81
C ILE A 838 23.80 -0.04 -4.16
N GLN A 839 22.50 -0.21 -4.30
CA GLN A 839 21.58 0.89 -4.61
C GLN A 839 21.57 1.96 -3.52
N GLY A 840 21.58 1.52 -2.25
CA GLY A 840 21.61 2.45 -1.13
C GLY A 840 22.89 3.28 -1.09
N SER A 841 24.03 2.69 -1.44
CA SER A 841 25.28 3.43 -1.55
C SER A 841 25.26 4.43 -2.71
N ALA A 842 24.74 4.04 -3.88
CA ALA A 842 24.56 4.94 -5.02
C ALA A 842 23.66 6.13 -4.65
N SER A 843 22.58 5.87 -3.92
CA SER A 843 21.69 6.94 -3.45
C SER A 843 22.38 7.93 -2.51
N GLU A 844 23.22 7.46 -1.59
CA GLU A 844 23.94 8.34 -0.67
C GLU A 844 25.04 9.14 -1.40
N ILE A 845 25.70 8.55 -2.39
CA ILE A 845 26.65 9.27 -3.25
C ILE A 845 25.93 10.42 -3.97
N MET A 846 24.79 10.16 -4.55
CA MET A 846 23.96 11.18 -5.20
C MET A 846 23.53 12.28 -4.22
N ARG A 847 23.11 11.92 -3.00
CA ARG A 847 22.73 12.87 -1.94
C ARG A 847 23.89 13.77 -1.56
N LEU A 848 25.08 13.19 -1.35
CA LEU A 848 26.29 13.98 -1.07
C LEU A 848 26.64 14.91 -2.22
N ALA A 849 26.54 14.46 -3.46
CA ALA A 849 26.76 15.30 -4.63
C ALA A 849 25.80 16.49 -4.66
N MET A 850 24.50 16.25 -4.43
CA MET A 850 23.49 17.31 -4.35
C MET A 850 23.81 18.32 -3.25
N ILE A 851 24.19 17.86 -2.05
CA ILE A 851 24.52 18.71 -0.90
C ILE A 851 25.75 19.57 -1.20
N ARG A 852 26.81 18.98 -1.77
CA ARG A 852 28.03 19.70 -2.16
C ARG A 852 27.76 20.74 -3.23
N LEU A 853 27.02 20.37 -4.27
CA LEU A 853 26.65 21.26 -5.36
C LEU A 853 25.78 22.42 -4.89
N ASP A 854 24.78 22.17 -4.04
CA ASP A 854 23.94 23.23 -3.46
C ASP A 854 24.77 24.22 -2.65
N LYS A 855 25.68 23.72 -1.81
CA LYS A 855 26.61 24.56 -1.04
C LYS A 855 27.47 25.45 -1.95
N LYS A 856 28.07 24.87 -2.99
CA LYS A 856 28.93 25.62 -3.93
C LYS A 856 28.13 26.64 -4.74
N LEU A 857 26.91 26.30 -5.19
CA LEU A 857 26.02 27.21 -5.88
C LEU A 857 25.57 28.37 -4.98
N SER A 858 25.36 28.11 -3.69
CA SER A 858 24.99 29.12 -2.71
C SER A 858 26.16 30.09 -2.41
N ASP A 859 27.40 29.57 -2.34
CA ASP A 859 28.59 30.33 -2.11
C ASP A 859 28.98 31.23 -3.31
N GLN A 860 28.66 30.78 -4.53
CA GLN A 860 29.03 31.47 -5.79
C GLN A 860 27.83 32.20 -6.39
N LYS A 861 27.42 33.30 -5.77
CA LYS A 861 26.23 34.09 -6.20
C LYS A 861 26.23 34.55 -7.68
N ASN A 862 27.39 34.55 -8.33
CA ASN A 862 27.55 34.90 -9.75
C ASN A 862 27.02 33.80 -10.68
N ILE A 863 26.93 32.54 -10.19
CA ILE A 863 26.44 31.41 -10.95
C ILE A 863 24.92 31.29 -10.71
N LYS A 864 24.13 31.91 -11.56
CA LYS A 864 22.65 31.88 -11.48
C LYS A 864 22.08 30.55 -12.03
N SER A 865 22.73 29.45 -11.73
CA SER A 865 22.30 28.11 -12.14
C SER A 865 21.42 27.47 -11.08
N LYS A 866 20.50 26.60 -11.50
CA LYS A 866 19.53 25.93 -10.63
C LYS A 866 19.60 24.42 -10.86
N MET A 867 19.59 23.64 -9.78
CA MET A 867 19.34 22.22 -9.82
C MET A 867 17.81 22.03 -9.95
N LEU A 868 17.34 21.32 -10.98
CA LEU A 868 15.92 21.18 -11.25
C LEU A 868 15.37 19.80 -10.89
N LEU A 869 16.03 18.74 -11.37
CA LEU A 869 15.54 17.36 -11.24
C LEU A 869 16.65 16.41 -10.80
N GLN A 870 16.26 15.41 -10.05
CA GLN A 870 17.06 14.23 -9.76
C GLN A 870 16.31 13.00 -10.30
N ILE A 871 16.96 12.22 -11.18
CA ILE A 871 16.37 11.09 -11.88
C ILE A 871 17.34 9.91 -11.81
N HIS A 872 17.07 8.94 -10.97
CA HIS A 872 17.92 7.80 -10.71
C HIS A 872 19.35 8.23 -10.30
N ASP A 873 20.32 8.11 -11.20
CA ASP A 873 21.72 8.46 -10.97
C ASP A 873 22.14 9.75 -11.72
N GLU A 874 21.14 10.55 -12.17
CA GLU A 874 21.28 11.77 -12.97
C GLU A 874 20.75 13.01 -12.23
N LEU A 875 21.44 14.13 -12.41
CA LEU A 875 20.99 15.48 -12.03
C LEU A 875 20.80 16.36 -13.27
N ILE A 876 19.71 17.14 -13.28
CA ILE A 876 19.43 18.10 -14.36
C ILE A 876 19.50 19.50 -13.78
N PHE A 877 20.25 20.37 -14.48
CA PHE A 877 20.45 21.76 -14.13
C PHE A 877 19.92 22.68 -15.24
N GLU A 878 19.41 23.84 -14.85
CA GLU A 878 19.15 24.96 -15.74
C GLU A 878 20.22 26.00 -15.55
N VAL A 879 20.94 26.33 -16.61
CA VAL A 879 22.20 27.09 -16.56
C VAL A 879 22.16 28.23 -17.57
N PRO A 880 22.48 29.50 -17.19
CA PRO A 880 22.67 30.56 -18.14
C PRO A 880 23.77 30.22 -19.15
N LYS A 881 23.56 30.49 -20.44
CA LYS A 881 24.52 30.12 -21.52
C LYS A 881 25.92 30.64 -21.30
N ASN A 882 26.08 31.80 -20.67
CA ASN A 882 27.38 32.37 -20.31
C ASN A 882 28.11 31.65 -19.17
N ASN A 883 27.41 30.83 -18.38
CA ASN A 883 27.97 30.09 -17.22
C ASN A 883 28.22 28.59 -17.53
N GLU A 884 27.98 28.15 -18.78
CA GLU A 884 28.08 26.74 -19.19
C GLU A 884 29.41 26.09 -18.76
N LYS A 885 30.55 26.66 -19.20
CA LYS A 885 31.90 26.09 -18.93
C LYS A 885 32.23 26.01 -17.44
N ILE A 886 31.84 27.02 -16.70
CA ILE A 886 32.10 27.08 -15.24
C ILE A 886 31.25 26.00 -14.56
N MET A 887 29.98 25.85 -14.98
CA MET A 887 29.06 24.90 -14.37
C MET A 887 29.45 23.45 -14.70
N ILE A 888 29.87 23.14 -15.92
CA ILE A 888 30.38 21.81 -16.31
C ILE A 888 31.54 21.41 -15.41
N LYS A 889 32.52 22.31 -15.22
CA LYS A 889 33.67 22.06 -14.36
C LYS A 889 33.22 21.80 -12.91
N LEU A 890 32.39 22.70 -12.38
CA LEU A 890 31.86 22.59 -11.01
C LEU A 890 31.15 21.27 -10.78
N ILE A 891 30.21 20.90 -11.68
CA ILE A 891 29.46 19.64 -11.58
C ILE A 891 30.43 18.45 -11.59
N LYS A 892 31.37 18.43 -12.53
CA LYS A 892 32.33 17.34 -12.65
C LYS A 892 33.18 17.21 -11.38
N ASP A 893 33.75 18.31 -10.91
CA ASP A 893 34.61 18.31 -9.74
C ASP A 893 33.85 17.87 -8.48
N GLU A 894 32.67 18.42 -8.19
CA GLU A 894 31.91 18.09 -6.98
C GLU A 894 31.32 16.67 -7.00
N MET A 895 30.82 16.18 -8.14
CA MET A 895 30.27 14.83 -8.24
C MET A 895 31.37 13.76 -8.18
N THR A 896 32.51 13.96 -8.86
CA THR A 896 33.61 12.95 -8.83
C THR A 896 34.31 12.92 -7.48
N SER A 897 34.49 14.06 -6.82
CA SER A 897 35.17 14.15 -5.51
C SER A 897 34.40 13.46 -4.36
N VAL A 898 33.15 13.05 -4.57
CA VAL A 898 32.42 12.23 -3.59
C VAL A 898 33.12 10.89 -3.33
N ALA A 899 33.89 10.38 -4.30
CA ALA A 899 34.71 9.17 -4.12
C ALA A 899 35.74 9.28 -2.99
N GLU A 900 36.18 10.50 -2.65
CA GLU A 900 37.16 10.80 -1.60
C GLU A 900 36.49 11.57 -0.45
N SER A 901 35.31 11.09 -0.01
CA SER A 901 34.59 11.72 1.08
C SER A 901 35.14 11.31 2.45
N ASP A 902 34.98 12.20 3.47
CA ASP A 902 35.34 11.91 4.86
C ASP A 902 34.60 10.70 5.44
N TYR A 903 33.54 10.23 4.77
CA TYR A 903 32.69 9.14 5.23
C TYR A 903 33.06 7.79 4.66
N HIS A 904 33.58 7.77 3.42
CA HIS A 904 34.06 6.58 2.74
C HIS A 904 35.01 6.96 1.60
N SER A 905 36.12 6.25 1.47
CA SER A 905 37.07 6.38 0.36
C SER A 905 36.94 5.20 -0.57
N PHE A 906 36.47 5.45 -1.80
CA PHE A 906 36.32 4.41 -2.82
C PHE A 906 37.66 4.06 -3.44
N SER A 907 37.90 2.79 -3.63
CA SER A 907 39.06 2.31 -4.37
C SER A 907 38.89 2.42 -5.89
N THR A 908 37.66 2.61 -6.37
CA THR A 908 37.31 2.87 -7.77
C THR A 908 36.95 4.34 -7.98
N PRO A 909 37.48 5.01 -9.03
CA PRO A 909 37.13 6.40 -9.32
C PRO A 909 35.66 6.49 -9.74
N LEU A 910 34.97 7.56 -9.29
CA LEU A 910 33.65 7.92 -9.81
C LEU A 910 33.84 8.80 -11.05
N THR A 911 33.08 8.55 -12.11
CA THR A 911 33.07 9.34 -13.34
C THR A 911 31.67 9.79 -13.67
N VAL A 912 31.56 10.94 -14.33
CA VAL A 912 30.28 11.61 -14.64
C VAL A 912 30.24 11.91 -16.13
N ASP A 913 29.19 11.52 -16.80
CA ASP A 913 28.87 11.87 -18.17
C ASP A 913 28.01 13.15 -18.14
N ILE A 914 28.45 14.19 -18.88
CA ILE A 914 27.76 15.49 -18.93
C ILE A 914 27.29 15.75 -20.33
N ASN A 915 26.00 16.04 -20.50
CA ASN A 915 25.39 16.39 -21.77
C ASN A 915 24.66 17.73 -21.66
N ILE A 916 24.60 18.43 -22.78
CA ILE A 916 24.07 19.80 -22.85
C ILE A 916 23.05 19.90 -24.00
N GLY A 917 21.97 20.63 -23.75
CA GLY A 917 20.94 20.83 -24.78
C GLY A 917 19.92 21.89 -24.38
N ASP A 918 19.13 22.33 -25.35
CA ASP A 918 18.04 23.28 -25.12
C ASP A 918 16.78 22.59 -24.55
N ASN A 919 16.73 21.27 -24.58
CA ASN A 919 15.67 20.45 -23.99
C ASN A 919 16.20 19.11 -23.48
N TRP A 920 15.42 18.48 -22.60
CA TRP A 920 15.84 17.23 -21.96
C TRP A 920 16.00 16.04 -22.94
N GLY A 921 15.25 16.03 -24.06
CA GLY A 921 15.37 14.99 -25.07
C GLY A 921 16.72 15.01 -25.82
N MET A 922 17.46 16.12 -25.78
CA MET A 922 18.80 16.26 -26.38
C MET A 922 19.93 15.80 -25.46
N LEU A 923 19.63 15.52 -24.20
CA LEU A 923 20.64 15.16 -23.20
C LEU A 923 20.98 13.66 -23.21
N HIS A 924 20.33 12.82 -24.08
CA HIS A 924 20.52 11.37 -24.12
C HIS A 924 20.65 10.81 -25.53
#